data_8103fbe04d90e87ce31bc96b0e79f2fd
#
_entry.id   8103fbe04d90e87ce31bc96b0e79f2fd
#
_cell.length_a   1.000
_cell.length_b   1.000
_cell.length_c   1.000
_cell.angle_alpha   90.00
_cell.angle_beta   90.00
_cell.angle_gamma   90.00
#
_symmetry.space_group_name_H-M   'P 1'
#
loop_
_entity.id
_entity.type
_entity.pdbx_description
1 polymer ?
#
loop_
_entity_poly.entity_id
_entity_poly.type
_entity_poly.pdbx_seq_one_letter_code
_entity_poly.pdbx_strand_id
1 'polypeptide(L)'
;MKKSYKIALITAGSVFLLTLLFIYIHIRLVMGEHPDYGIAEGITEGLKDCLEQPFAITPVPKGTFSSFFSMLFLIGAFGFMAYASRSSKKHYNSKKALGDAEWLSGKYLEDYNRHFNEPFGEKTTDGKNNMILSRDLFLSLSNYDIAQNNNFNGRNQNVIAVGGSGVGKTFLFVGPNILQANCCYVITDPSGELYREYGWFLENEGYRVKCFNLDHMEESCHYNPFNYIHNDKDIGLLVTTLMKSTTPPQAHMGDPFWEKAETLLLLALVSLLFHYYKPSCRNFAQLLDMLRAAEVDEENNTESVLDSIMKDIERRDPQGYTVRMYRDFKLAAGRTLKSILVSVAARLKEFELDDMIALTSSDDIDLEAIGDEKTALFIIIPTGQTTFNFLATIMYAQLFMQMYGYAQNTAKYTQIVKDSEGEVVRSFRSASKKPEDIVKAREKAEEFFRNAKEARVVHDKELDLYVIEGKDRSIIKYARERRRAERYLEEIRGGYIEQNERATLPIHTRLILDEYANTAGIPDFPEKVATIRKFGISVTIIVQSLQQMQNLHETEWEAIAGNCDNAIYLGGGADTFTTEWFSKLIGKETRVIMSTTYGSNSGSSSYNLQGQELASPAYLRKLPEDECVVILKSNHAYKGKKYRSTMHRNWKYVKDTEDFIFDEKRMLTIAYAWKDATLSEIEKENRKKGIKAETVAVKETDKEKRKREKRNSEEKRKAEEYKENKDPEGEKVIESPKEIMDGYAEEELKVQVSEDVKEVIESLITTDDLDDILLGESIQYATITNQ
;
A
#
# COMPACT_ATOMS: atom_id res chain seq x y z
N MET A 1 -38.04 1.82 -40.18
CA MET A 1 -37.00 2.14 -41.15
C MET A 1 -36.48 0.97 -41.97
N LYS A 2 -36.21 -0.26 -41.42
CA LYS A 2 -35.64 -1.39 -42.20
C LYS A 2 -36.57 -1.98 -43.30
N LYS A 3 -37.90 -1.86 -43.20
CA LYS A 3 -38.87 -2.46 -44.16
C LYS A 3 -39.03 -1.59 -45.39
N SER A 4 -39.10 -0.26 -45.28
CA SER A 4 -39.17 0.68 -46.39
C SER A 4 -37.91 0.72 -47.25
N TYR A 5 -36.73 0.58 -46.62
CA TYR A 5 -35.43 0.50 -47.32
C TYR A 5 -35.30 -0.76 -48.20
N LYS A 6 -35.82 -1.91 -47.71
CA LYS A 6 -35.84 -3.16 -48.46
C LYS A 6 -36.79 -3.07 -49.68
N ILE A 7 -37.97 -2.45 -49.52
CA ILE A 7 -38.91 -2.25 -50.62
C ILE A 7 -38.28 -1.30 -51.65
N ALA A 8 -37.70 -0.19 -51.27
CA ALA A 8 -37.02 0.73 -52.18
C ALA A 8 -35.86 0.10 -52.95
N LEU A 9 -35.08 -0.80 -52.33
CA LEU A 9 -33.97 -1.52 -52.96
C LEU A 9 -34.48 -2.54 -53.96
N ILE A 10 -35.59 -3.24 -53.67
CA ILE A 10 -36.23 -4.20 -54.58
C ILE A 10 -36.83 -3.51 -55.80
N THR A 11 -37.55 -2.38 -55.59
CA THR A 11 -38.10 -1.59 -56.69
C THR A 11 -37.01 -0.98 -57.58
N ALA A 12 -35.93 -0.43 -57.00
CA ALA A 12 -34.83 0.08 -57.79
C ALA A 12 -34.11 -1.02 -58.60
N GLY A 13 -33.92 -2.19 -58.01
CA GLY A 13 -33.34 -3.36 -58.69
C GLY A 13 -34.23 -3.87 -59.85
N SER A 14 -35.57 -3.90 -59.64
CA SER A 14 -36.51 -4.29 -60.69
C SER A 14 -36.53 -3.30 -61.83
N VAL A 15 -36.51 -1.99 -61.55
CA VAL A 15 -36.46 -0.95 -62.60
C VAL A 15 -35.14 -1.07 -63.39
N PHE A 16 -34.01 -1.27 -62.72
CA PHE A 16 -32.73 -1.47 -63.39
C PHE A 16 -32.69 -2.67 -64.28
N LEU A 17 -33.28 -3.78 -63.86
CA LEU A 17 -33.36 -5.02 -64.62
C LEU A 17 -34.22 -4.84 -65.87
N LEU A 18 -35.39 -4.19 -65.79
CA LEU A 18 -36.27 -3.83 -66.89
C LEU A 18 -35.60 -2.93 -67.92
N THR A 19 -34.84 -1.94 -67.44
CA THR A 19 -34.05 -1.05 -68.29
C THR A 19 -32.98 -1.83 -69.08
N LEU A 20 -32.26 -2.74 -68.43
CA LEU A 20 -31.27 -3.60 -69.12
C LEU A 20 -31.91 -4.49 -70.16
N LEU A 21 -33.07 -5.09 -69.87
CA LEU A 21 -33.83 -5.90 -70.79
C LEU A 21 -34.30 -5.11 -72.04
N PHE A 22 -34.76 -3.87 -71.76
CA PHE A 22 -35.21 -2.97 -72.83
C PHE A 22 -34.05 -2.61 -73.74
N ILE A 23 -32.90 -2.20 -73.23
CA ILE A 23 -31.69 -1.94 -74.01
C ILE A 23 -31.27 -3.17 -74.85
N TYR A 24 -31.27 -4.34 -74.16
CA TYR A 24 -30.91 -5.61 -74.85
C TYR A 24 -31.82 -5.94 -76.00
N ILE A 25 -33.14 -5.67 -75.91
CA ILE A 25 -34.11 -5.89 -77.01
C ILE A 25 -33.72 -4.99 -78.19
N HIS A 26 -33.44 -3.72 -78.01
CA HIS A 26 -33.00 -2.80 -79.06
C HIS A 26 -31.71 -3.27 -79.70
N ILE A 27 -30.72 -3.68 -78.96
CA ILE A 27 -29.48 -4.23 -79.50
C ILE A 27 -29.76 -5.45 -80.40
N ARG A 28 -30.66 -6.34 -79.99
CA ARG A 28 -31.04 -7.58 -80.73
C ARG A 28 -31.84 -7.24 -81.95
N LEU A 29 -32.68 -6.24 -81.97
CA LEU A 29 -33.41 -5.76 -83.09
C LEU A 29 -32.48 -5.24 -84.20
N VAL A 30 -31.60 -4.32 -83.86
CA VAL A 30 -30.58 -3.72 -84.73
C VAL A 30 -29.66 -4.82 -85.30
N MET A 31 -29.18 -5.75 -84.51
CA MET A 31 -28.36 -6.87 -84.99
C MET A 31 -29.13 -7.87 -85.78
N GLY A 32 -30.49 -7.93 -85.71
CA GLY A 32 -31.33 -8.71 -86.52
C GLY A 32 -31.62 -8.12 -87.91
N GLU A 33 -31.67 -6.82 -87.95
CA GLU A 33 -31.80 -6.00 -89.18
C GLU A 33 -30.49 -5.86 -89.95
N HIS A 34 -29.37 -5.80 -89.28
CA HIS A 34 -27.99 -5.61 -89.79
C HIS A 34 -27.10 -6.80 -89.35
N PRO A 35 -27.19 -7.98 -89.96
CA PRO A 35 -26.42 -9.16 -89.61
C PRO A 35 -24.90 -9.00 -89.86
N ASP A 36 -24.48 -7.97 -90.64
CA ASP A 36 -23.07 -7.66 -90.99
C ASP A 36 -22.36 -6.89 -89.83
N TYR A 37 -23.10 -6.37 -88.85
CA TYR A 37 -22.51 -5.60 -87.78
C TYR A 37 -21.71 -6.46 -86.80
N GLY A 38 -20.54 -6.00 -86.50
CA GLY A 38 -19.77 -6.60 -85.43
C GLY A 38 -20.46 -6.38 -84.09
N ILE A 39 -20.13 -7.18 -83.11
CA ILE A 39 -20.75 -7.11 -81.73
C ILE A 39 -20.64 -5.70 -81.10
N ALA A 40 -19.51 -5.00 -81.28
CA ALA A 40 -19.33 -3.67 -80.82
C ALA A 40 -20.19 -2.62 -81.54
N GLU A 41 -20.29 -2.72 -82.85
CA GLU A 41 -21.15 -1.88 -83.68
C GLU A 41 -22.64 -2.14 -83.39
N GLY A 42 -23.05 -3.37 -83.26
CA GLY A 42 -24.43 -3.72 -82.89
C GLY A 42 -24.85 -3.20 -81.51
N ILE A 43 -23.91 -3.20 -80.50
CA ILE A 43 -24.18 -2.61 -79.18
C ILE A 43 -24.30 -1.08 -79.34
N THR A 44 -23.41 -0.44 -80.08
CA THR A 44 -23.38 1.05 -80.23
C THR A 44 -24.62 1.58 -80.95
N GLU A 45 -24.98 0.97 -82.11
CA GLU A 45 -26.18 1.35 -82.84
C GLU A 45 -27.46 0.93 -82.07
N GLY A 46 -27.49 -0.20 -81.39
CA GLY A 46 -28.63 -0.60 -80.56
C GLY A 46 -28.88 0.30 -79.36
N LEU A 47 -27.83 0.85 -78.81
CA LEU A 47 -27.97 1.88 -77.76
C LEU A 47 -28.49 3.22 -78.38
N LYS A 48 -28.05 3.59 -79.59
CA LYS A 48 -28.52 4.78 -80.32
C LYS A 48 -29.96 4.62 -80.63
N ASP A 49 -30.35 3.52 -81.19
CA ASP A 49 -31.74 3.18 -81.50
C ASP A 49 -32.65 3.23 -80.25
N CYS A 50 -32.21 2.68 -79.17
CA CYS A 50 -32.90 2.80 -77.86
C CYS A 50 -33.14 4.23 -77.43
N LEU A 51 -32.24 5.17 -77.70
CA LEU A 51 -32.38 6.58 -77.35
C LEU A 51 -33.25 7.34 -78.38
N GLU A 52 -33.15 7.05 -79.69
CA GLU A 52 -33.85 7.75 -80.82
C GLU A 52 -35.28 7.28 -80.93
N GLN A 53 -35.52 5.99 -80.86
CA GLN A 53 -36.82 5.35 -80.95
C GLN A 53 -37.24 4.40 -79.89
N PRO A 54 -37.37 4.87 -78.67
CA PRO A 54 -37.56 4.01 -77.47
C PRO A 54 -38.83 3.13 -77.50
N PHE A 55 -39.83 3.50 -78.29
CA PHE A 55 -41.12 2.78 -78.33
C PHE A 55 -41.37 2.07 -79.67
N ALA A 56 -40.35 1.93 -80.59
CA ALA A 56 -40.45 1.18 -81.82
C ALA A 56 -40.51 -0.32 -81.48
N ILE A 57 -41.75 -0.81 -81.29
CA ILE A 57 -42.03 -2.22 -81.03
C ILE A 57 -42.19 -2.98 -82.30
N THR A 58 -41.10 -3.52 -82.83
CA THR A 58 -41.09 -4.53 -83.88
C THR A 58 -41.12 -5.94 -83.28
N PRO A 59 -41.48 -6.96 -84.08
CA PRO A 59 -41.50 -8.30 -83.45
C PRO A 59 -40.14 -8.73 -82.96
N VAL A 60 -40.02 -8.89 -81.57
CA VAL A 60 -38.79 -9.28 -80.92
C VAL A 60 -38.21 -10.57 -81.47
N PRO A 61 -36.98 -10.63 -81.99
CA PRO A 61 -36.37 -11.84 -82.53
C PRO A 61 -36.48 -13.05 -81.67
N LYS A 62 -36.81 -14.21 -82.32
CA LYS A 62 -36.90 -15.47 -81.52
C LYS A 62 -35.62 -15.77 -80.80
N GLY A 63 -35.72 -16.07 -79.51
CA GLY A 63 -34.59 -16.42 -78.66
C GLY A 63 -34.01 -15.25 -77.86
N THR A 64 -34.45 -13.98 -78.05
CA THR A 64 -33.97 -12.80 -77.35
C THR A 64 -34.08 -12.93 -75.83
N PHE A 65 -35.24 -13.38 -75.37
CA PHE A 65 -35.44 -13.61 -73.90
C PHE A 65 -34.55 -14.71 -73.33
N SER A 66 -34.41 -15.82 -74.07
CA SER A 66 -33.55 -16.96 -73.64
C SER A 66 -32.08 -16.53 -73.52
N SER A 67 -31.59 -15.75 -74.51
CA SER A 67 -30.23 -15.24 -74.54
C SER A 67 -29.98 -14.19 -73.44
N PHE A 68 -31.00 -13.33 -73.24
CA PHE A 68 -30.91 -12.36 -72.06
C PHE A 68 -30.82 -13.04 -70.74
N PHE A 69 -31.68 -14.01 -70.48
CA PHE A 69 -31.64 -14.73 -69.18
C PHE A 69 -30.37 -15.58 -69.03
N SER A 70 -29.87 -16.16 -70.18
CA SER A 70 -28.58 -16.87 -70.14
C SER A 70 -27.40 -15.94 -69.80
N MET A 71 -27.39 -14.76 -70.41
CA MET A 71 -26.36 -13.71 -70.07
C MET A 71 -26.49 -13.28 -68.65
N LEU A 72 -27.72 -13.05 -68.18
CA LEU A 72 -27.95 -12.64 -66.75
C LEU A 72 -27.53 -13.73 -65.81
N PHE A 73 -27.78 -14.99 -66.09
CA PHE A 73 -27.33 -16.14 -65.31
C PHE A 73 -25.79 -16.20 -65.24
N LEU A 74 -25.12 -16.01 -66.41
CA LEU A 74 -23.66 -16.00 -66.44
C LEU A 74 -23.08 -14.84 -65.62
N ILE A 75 -23.62 -13.64 -65.70
CA ILE A 75 -23.21 -12.46 -64.91
C ILE A 75 -23.49 -12.75 -63.43
N GLY A 76 -24.65 -13.30 -63.11
CA GLY A 76 -25.00 -13.69 -61.74
C GLY A 76 -24.05 -14.75 -61.15
N ALA A 77 -23.71 -15.78 -61.95
CA ALA A 77 -22.78 -16.83 -61.57
C ALA A 77 -21.35 -16.27 -61.35
N PHE A 78 -20.88 -15.37 -62.24
CA PHE A 78 -19.61 -14.65 -62.04
C PHE A 78 -19.62 -13.74 -60.84
N GLY A 79 -20.71 -12.99 -60.62
CA GLY A 79 -20.91 -12.15 -59.46
C GLY A 79 -20.95 -12.98 -58.17
N PHE A 80 -21.63 -14.11 -58.19
CA PHE A 80 -21.67 -15.07 -57.06
C PHE A 80 -20.28 -15.67 -56.78
N MET A 81 -19.53 -16.07 -57.81
CA MET A 81 -18.17 -16.57 -57.68
C MET A 81 -17.22 -15.51 -57.09
N ALA A 82 -17.32 -14.28 -57.57
CA ALA A 82 -16.55 -13.14 -57.04
C ALA A 82 -16.96 -12.82 -55.62
N TYR A 83 -18.26 -12.87 -55.28
CA TYR A 83 -18.76 -12.71 -53.91
C TYR A 83 -18.32 -13.85 -52.98
N ALA A 84 -18.47 -15.11 -53.43
CA ALA A 84 -18.04 -16.30 -52.67
C ALA A 84 -16.51 -16.27 -52.42
N SER A 85 -15.73 -15.91 -53.43
CA SER A 85 -14.27 -15.70 -53.32
C SER A 85 -13.89 -14.59 -52.34
N ARG A 86 -14.68 -13.52 -52.26
CA ARG A 86 -14.49 -12.45 -51.25
C ARG A 86 -15.05 -12.84 -49.87
N SER A 87 -16.18 -13.56 -49.86
CA SER A 87 -16.82 -14.00 -48.59
C SER A 87 -16.03 -15.10 -47.89
N SER A 88 -15.41 -16.02 -48.61
CA SER A 88 -14.52 -17.01 -48.00
C SER A 88 -13.28 -16.40 -47.34
N LYS A 89 -12.88 -15.19 -47.75
CA LYS A 89 -11.83 -14.40 -47.08
C LYS A 89 -12.32 -13.65 -45.85
N LYS A 90 -13.64 -13.56 -45.59
CA LYS A 90 -14.23 -12.75 -44.51
C LYS A 90 -14.54 -13.51 -43.21
N HIS A 91 -14.34 -14.80 -43.14
CA HIS A 91 -14.68 -15.54 -41.91
C HIS A 91 -13.53 -15.79 -40.94
N TYR A 92 -12.33 -15.33 -41.24
CA TYR A 92 -11.28 -15.21 -40.27
C TYR A 92 -11.17 -13.75 -39.85
N ASN A 93 -11.46 -13.49 -38.55
CA ASN A 93 -11.15 -12.22 -37.92
C ASN A 93 -9.62 -12.17 -37.81
N SER A 94 -8.97 -11.96 -38.94
CA SER A 94 -7.51 -12.05 -39.11
C SER A 94 -6.74 -11.11 -38.18
N LYS A 95 -7.43 -10.08 -37.67
CA LYS A 95 -6.85 -9.10 -36.74
C LYS A 95 -6.73 -9.61 -35.29
N LYS A 96 -7.40 -10.73 -34.93
CA LYS A 96 -7.42 -11.22 -33.52
C LYS A 96 -7.04 -12.71 -33.40
N ALA A 97 -6.61 -13.35 -34.50
CA ALA A 97 -6.40 -14.79 -34.55
C ALA A 97 -5.26 -15.28 -33.65
N LEU A 98 -4.22 -14.47 -33.41
CA LEU A 98 -3.00 -14.84 -32.65
C LEU A 98 -2.72 -13.86 -31.50
N GLY A 99 -3.60 -12.90 -31.28
CA GLY A 99 -3.53 -11.90 -30.20
C GLY A 99 -4.42 -10.72 -30.52
N ASP A 100 -5.07 -10.16 -29.49
CA ASP A 100 -6.00 -9.03 -29.59
C ASP A 100 -5.56 -7.83 -28.73
N ALA A 101 -4.32 -7.81 -28.30
CA ALA A 101 -3.79 -6.71 -27.52
C ALA A 101 -3.78 -5.41 -28.34
N GLU A 102 -4.33 -4.36 -27.77
CA GLU A 102 -4.39 -3.01 -28.32
C GLU A 102 -4.09 -2.01 -27.19
N TRP A 103 -3.61 -0.81 -27.56
CA TRP A 103 -3.45 0.25 -26.58
C TRP A 103 -4.78 0.94 -26.28
N LEU A 104 -5.06 1.13 -24.99
CA LEU A 104 -6.16 1.98 -24.55
C LEU A 104 -5.84 3.44 -24.90
N SER A 105 -6.51 4.00 -25.89
CA SER A 105 -6.22 5.34 -26.39
C SER A 105 -7.46 6.01 -27.00
N GLY A 106 -7.40 7.33 -27.17
CA GLY A 106 -8.44 8.12 -27.81
C GLY A 106 -9.83 7.83 -27.23
N LYS A 107 -10.78 7.45 -28.08
CA LYS A 107 -12.17 7.21 -27.68
C LYS A 107 -12.33 6.11 -26.61
N TYR A 108 -11.49 5.06 -26.65
CA TYR A 108 -11.54 3.99 -25.64
C TYR A 108 -11.14 4.50 -24.26
N LEU A 109 -10.17 5.41 -24.19
CA LEU A 109 -9.76 6.05 -22.94
C LEU A 109 -10.86 6.98 -22.41
N GLU A 110 -11.47 7.79 -23.29
CA GLU A 110 -12.60 8.65 -22.94
C GLU A 110 -13.80 7.82 -22.45
N ASP A 111 -14.14 6.75 -23.16
CA ASP A 111 -15.23 5.85 -22.78
C ASP A 111 -14.93 5.14 -21.45
N TYR A 112 -13.66 4.76 -21.20
CA TYR A 112 -13.23 4.20 -19.92
C TYR A 112 -13.43 5.21 -18.79
N ASN A 113 -12.88 6.40 -18.89
CA ASN A 113 -12.98 7.42 -17.84
C ASN A 113 -14.44 7.80 -17.60
N ARG A 114 -15.24 7.99 -18.66
CA ARG A 114 -16.67 8.30 -18.56
C ARG A 114 -17.46 7.17 -17.92
N HIS A 115 -17.22 5.93 -18.34
CA HIS A 115 -18.01 4.79 -17.90
C HIS A 115 -17.71 4.38 -16.47
N PHE A 116 -16.45 4.44 -16.05
CA PHE A 116 -16.00 3.90 -14.78
C PHE A 116 -15.77 4.97 -13.69
N ASN A 117 -15.56 6.22 -14.06
CA ASN A 117 -15.18 7.27 -13.10
C ASN A 117 -16.18 8.42 -13.01
N GLU A 118 -16.73 8.92 -14.14
CA GLU A 118 -17.71 10.02 -14.12
C GLU A 118 -18.97 9.75 -13.27
N PRO A 119 -19.52 8.52 -13.23
CA PRO A 119 -20.70 8.25 -12.38
C PRO A 119 -20.48 8.54 -10.89
N PHE A 120 -19.21 8.64 -10.47
CA PHE A 120 -18.82 8.93 -9.11
C PHE A 120 -18.41 10.40 -8.92
N GLY A 121 -18.72 11.27 -9.88
CA GLY A 121 -18.52 12.70 -9.81
C GLY A 121 -17.15 13.21 -10.25
N GLU A 122 -16.23 12.34 -10.62
CA GLU A 122 -14.86 12.69 -11.01
C GLU A 122 -14.68 12.67 -12.52
N LYS A 123 -14.26 13.81 -13.10
CA LYS A 123 -14.07 13.97 -14.55
C LYS A 123 -12.62 14.19 -14.95
N THR A 124 -11.75 14.44 -13.98
CA THR A 124 -10.34 14.78 -14.19
C THR A 124 -9.43 13.91 -13.34
N THR A 125 -8.16 13.79 -13.73
CA THR A 125 -7.16 13.02 -12.98
C THR A 125 -6.85 13.60 -11.61
N ASP A 126 -6.99 14.89 -11.45
CA ASP A 126 -6.81 15.61 -10.18
C ASP A 126 -8.12 15.87 -9.44
N GLY A 127 -9.18 15.17 -9.78
CA GLY A 127 -10.44 15.16 -9.03
C GLY A 127 -10.23 14.59 -7.61
N LYS A 128 -11.04 15.05 -6.65
CA LYS A 128 -10.84 14.76 -5.22
C LYS A 128 -10.99 13.27 -4.87
N ASN A 129 -11.90 12.56 -5.55
CA ASN A 129 -12.27 11.18 -5.18
C ASN A 129 -11.66 10.13 -6.12
N ASN A 130 -10.45 10.38 -6.60
CA ASN A 130 -9.76 9.43 -7.46
C ASN A 130 -8.29 9.19 -7.05
N MET A 131 -7.73 8.13 -7.58
CA MET A 131 -6.31 7.82 -7.58
C MET A 131 -5.73 8.16 -8.94
N ILE A 132 -4.65 8.88 -8.98
CA ILE A 132 -3.93 9.25 -10.20
C ILE A 132 -3.01 8.09 -10.60
N LEU A 133 -3.26 7.49 -11.76
CA LEU A 133 -2.41 6.43 -12.32
C LEU A 133 -1.43 6.98 -13.36
N SER A 134 -1.85 8.00 -14.11
CA SER A 134 -1.05 8.74 -15.09
C SER A 134 -1.69 10.11 -15.36
N ARG A 135 -1.15 10.89 -16.29
CA ARG A 135 -1.70 12.22 -16.63
C ARG A 135 -3.16 12.17 -17.09
N ASP A 136 -3.53 11.14 -17.84
CA ASP A 136 -4.82 11.08 -18.51
C ASP A 136 -5.67 9.86 -18.04
N LEU A 137 -5.16 9.08 -17.09
CA LEU A 137 -5.81 7.89 -16.58
C LEU A 137 -5.89 7.92 -15.06
N PHE A 138 -7.09 7.73 -14.55
CA PHE A 138 -7.37 7.74 -13.12
C PHE A 138 -8.33 6.61 -12.72
N LEU A 139 -8.37 6.31 -11.43
CA LEU A 139 -9.22 5.28 -10.84
C LEU A 139 -10.03 5.89 -9.70
N SER A 140 -11.36 5.82 -9.79
CA SER A 140 -12.24 6.35 -8.73
C SER A 140 -12.09 5.54 -7.45
N LEU A 141 -12.03 6.24 -6.31
CA LEU A 141 -12.11 5.64 -4.96
C LEU A 141 -13.52 5.17 -4.62
N SER A 142 -14.55 5.77 -5.25
CA SER A 142 -15.96 5.42 -5.04
C SER A 142 -16.40 4.14 -5.74
N ASN A 143 -15.51 3.41 -6.39
CA ASN A 143 -15.79 2.09 -6.99
C ASN A 143 -16.35 1.05 -6.01
N TYR A 144 -16.42 1.39 -4.74
CA TYR A 144 -16.96 0.52 -3.70
C TYR A 144 -18.49 0.41 -3.73
N ASP A 145 -19.19 1.38 -4.29
CA ASP A 145 -20.66 1.44 -4.32
C ASP A 145 -21.31 0.66 -5.46
N ILE A 146 -20.55 -0.01 -6.27
CA ILE A 146 -20.99 -0.65 -7.51
C ILE A 146 -21.84 -1.90 -7.28
N ALA A 147 -21.94 -2.40 -6.08
CA ALA A 147 -22.82 -3.53 -5.77
C ALA A 147 -24.32 -3.23 -6.03
N GLN A 148 -24.70 -1.97 -6.18
CA GLN A 148 -26.06 -1.54 -6.47
C GLN A 148 -26.31 -1.19 -7.94
N ASN A 149 -25.27 -0.95 -8.74
CA ASN A 149 -25.41 -0.65 -10.16
C ASN A 149 -24.88 -1.80 -11.01
N ASN A 150 -25.66 -2.30 -11.96
CA ASN A 150 -25.36 -3.41 -12.87
C ASN A 150 -24.15 -3.20 -13.81
N ASN A 151 -23.41 -2.12 -13.71
CA ASN A 151 -22.20 -1.81 -14.47
C ASN A 151 -20.95 -2.04 -13.59
N PHE A 152 -20.78 -3.27 -13.20
CA PHE A 152 -19.76 -3.71 -12.29
C PHE A 152 -18.33 -3.59 -12.86
N ASN A 153 -17.55 -2.69 -12.29
CA ASN A 153 -16.11 -2.67 -12.46
C ASN A 153 -15.47 -3.33 -11.23
N GLY A 154 -15.39 -4.65 -11.25
CA GLY A 154 -15.00 -5.48 -10.12
C GLY A 154 -13.54 -5.33 -9.67
N ARG A 155 -12.87 -4.21 -10.00
CA ARG A 155 -11.46 -3.98 -9.68
C ARG A 155 -11.27 -3.56 -8.23
N ASN A 156 -10.18 -4.04 -7.66
CA ASN A 156 -9.67 -3.47 -6.42
C ASN A 156 -8.82 -2.21 -6.72
N GLN A 157 -8.46 -1.50 -5.68
CA GLN A 157 -7.64 -0.29 -5.77
C GLN A 157 -6.17 -0.59 -5.44
N ASN A 158 -5.80 -1.87 -5.37
CA ASN A 158 -4.42 -2.26 -5.17
C ASN A 158 -3.61 -1.98 -6.43
N VAL A 159 -2.41 -1.45 -6.24
CA VAL A 159 -1.50 -1.08 -7.32
C VAL A 159 -0.13 -1.71 -7.06
N ILE A 160 0.46 -2.27 -8.10
CA ILE A 160 1.88 -2.57 -8.13
C ILE A 160 2.57 -1.63 -9.12
N ALA A 161 3.46 -0.78 -8.63
CA ALA A 161 4.20 0.18 -9.44
C ALA A 161 5.68 -0.21 -9.48
N VAL A 162 6.21 -0.40 -10.69
CA VAL A 162 7.58 -0.83 -10.89
C VAL A 162 8.34 0.20 -11.71
N GLY A 163 9.52 0.59 -11.22
CA GLY A 163 10.37 1.53 -11.95
C GLY A 163 11.78 1.58 -11.37
N GLY A 164 12.78 1.61 -12.23
CA GLY A 164 14.18 1.67 -11.83
C GLY A 164 14.51 2.84 -10.89
N SER A 165 15.75 2.90 -10.41
CA SER A 165 16.22 4.03 -9.63
C SER A 165 16.22 5.31 -10.48
N GLY A 166 15.90 6.46 -9.89
CA GLY A 166 15.93 7.77 -10.56
C GLY A 166 14.79 8.07 -11.54
N VAL A 167 13.83 7.14 -11.74
CA VAL A 167 12.68 7.40 -12.66
C VAL A 167 11.62 8.33 -12.08
N GLY A 168 11.85 8.85 -10.87
CA GLY A 168 10.94 9.77 -10.19
C GLY A 168 9.67 9.11 -9.64
N LYS A 169 9.75 7.87 -9.14
CA LYS A 169 8.61 7.16 -8.53
C LYS A 169 7.88 8.03 -7.51
N THR A 170 8.64 8.63 -6.61
CA THR A 170 8.14 9.50 -5.55
C THR A 170 7.45 10.73 -6.13
N PHE A 171 8.12 11.50 -6.98
CA PHE A 171 7.62 12.77 -7.53
C PHE A 171 6.54 12.61 -8.61
N LEU A 172 6.56 11.51 -9.39
CA LEU A 172 5.68 11.33 -10.55
C LEU A 172 4.48 10.42 -10.25
N PHE A 173 4.48 9.74 -9.10
CA PHE A 173 3.39 8.82 -8.76
C PHE A 173 2.95 8.94 -7.30
N VAL A 174 3.86 8.86 -6.32
CA VAL A 174 3.51 8.93 -4.89
C VAL A 174 2.99 10.31 -4.52
N GLY A 175 3.76 11.35 -4.78
CA GLY A 175 3.43 12.74 -4.45
C GLY A 175 2.07 13.20 -4.99
N PRO A 176 1.75 12.99 -6.29
CA PRO A 176 0.42 13.31 -6.82
C PRO A 176 -0.72 12.65 -6.04
N ASN A 177 -0.54 11.41 -5.59
CA ASN A 177 -1.55 10.68 -4.83
C ASN A 177 -1.66 11.14 -3.37
N ILE A 178 -0.57 11.59 -2.74
CA ILE A 178 -0.62 12.25 -1.42
C ILE A 178 -1.34 13.60 -1.55
N LEU A 179 -1.06 14.37 -2.60
CA LEU A 179 -1.71 15.67 -2.86
C LEU A 179 -3.23 15.57 -3.09
N GLN A 180 -3.76 14.39 -3.37
CA GLN A 180 -5.22 14.16 -3.42
C GLN A 180 -5.90 14.35 -2.05
N ALA A 181 -5.23 14.07 -0.95
CA ALA A 181 -5.72 14.23 0.42
C ALA A 181 -7.14 13.62 0.65
N ASN A 182 -7.40 12.45 0.08
CA ASN A 182 -8.74 11.87 -0.04
C ASN A 182 -8.97 10.57 0.74
N CYS A 183 -7.96 10.10 1.49
CA CYS A 183 -8.05 8.88 2.31
C CYS A 183 -7.09 8.98 3.50
N CYS A 184 -7.14 8.06 4.44
CA CYS A 184 -6.06 7.89 5.39
C CYS A 184 -4.83 7.31 4.68
N TYR A 185 -3.66 7.73 5.09
CA TYR A 185 -2.40 7.29 4.51
C TYR A 185 -1.54 6.58 5.54
N VAL A 186 -0.97 5.45 5.15
CA VAL A 186 0.15 4.79 5.84
C VAL A 186 1.27 4.66 4.82
N ILE A 187 2.34 5.40 5.00
CA ILE A 187 3.37 5.60 3.97
C ILE A 187 4.69 5.07 4.49
N THR A 188 5.28 4.09 3.81
CA THR A 188 6.69 3.77 3.98
C THR A 188 7.50 4.81 3.25
N ASP A 189 8.40 5.48 3.97
CA ASP A 189 9.22 6.59 3.46
C ASP A 189 10.71 6.31 3.75
N PRO A 190 11.45 5.71 2.80
CA PRO A 190 12.83 5.25 3.08
C PRO A 190 13.82 6.36 3.44
N SER A 191 13.54 7.58 3.06
CA SER A 191 14.44 8.73 3.25
C SER A 191 13.86 9.85 4.12
N GLY A 192 12.61 9.72 4.57
CA GLY A 192 11.90 10.80 5.25
C GLY A 192 11.56 12.00 4.33
N GLU A 193 11.79 11.88 3.02
CA GLU A 193 11.55 12.94 2.05
C GLU A 193 10.05 13.25 1.93
N LEU A 194 9.21 12.22 1.87
CA LEU A 194 7.75 12.39 1.78
C LEU A 194 7.18 13.06 3.03
N TYR A 195 7.69 12.70 4.20
CA TYR A 195 7.28 13.32 5.46
C TYR A 195 7.63 14.81 5.48
N ARG A 196 8.87 15.15 5.12
CA ARG A 196 9.33 16.56 5.10
C ARG A 196 8.59 17.39 4.07
N GLU A 197 8.38 16.85 2.86
CA GLU A 197 7.78 17.60 1.74
C GLU A 197 6.26 17.78 1.91
N TYR A 198 5.54 16.74 2.33
CA TYR A 198 4.06 16.75 2.34
C TYR A 198 3.43 16.94 3.71
N GLY A 199 4.20 16.89 4.80
CA GLY A 199 3.67 16.97 6.17
C GLY A 199 2.83 18.23 6.42
N TRP A 200 3.34 19.41 6.07
CA TRP A 200 2.61 20.68 6.21
C TRP A 200 1.33 20.75 5.39
N PHE A 201 1.37 20.21 4.18
CA PHE A 201 0.20 20.17 3.33
C PHE A 201 -0.91 19.31 3.96
N LEU A 202 -0.56 18.10 4.39
CA LEU A 202 -1.51 17.18 5.00
C LEU A 202 -2.07 17.73 6.31
N GLU A 203 -1.24 18.31 7.16
CA GLU A 203 -1.71 18.95 8.38
C GLU A 203 -2.70 20.08 8.08
N ASN A 204 -2.42 20.90 7.07
CA ASN A 204 -3.32 21.96 6.63
C ASN A 204 -4.61 21.43 6.00
N GLU A 205 -4.61 20.20 5.43
CA GLU A 205 -5.80 19.46 5.00
C GLU A 205 -6.55 18.78 6.17
N GLY A 206 -6.10 19.01 7.41
CA GLY A 206 -6.72 18.53 8.65
C GLY A 206 -6.39 17.08 8.99
N TYR A 207 -5.23 16.60 8.52
CA TYR A 207 -4.73 15.29 8.91
C TYR A 207 -4.01 15.33 10.25
N ARG A 208 -4.14 14.26 11.01
CA ARG A 208 -3.20 13.93 12.08
C ARG A 208 -1.95 13.33 11.42
N VAL A 209 -0.91 14.13 11.31
CA VAL A 209 0.37 13.69 10.72
C VAL A 209 1.19 13.04 11.82
N LYS A 210 1.58 11.79 11.64
CA LYS A 210 2.41 11.00 12.56
C LYS A 210 3.66 10.52 11.85
N CYS A 211 4.77 10.45 12.57
CA CYS A 211 6.03 9.95 12.08
C CYS A 211 6.53 8.83 12.98
N PHE A 212 6.78 7.66 12.41
CA PHE A 212 7.52 6.59 13.06
C PHE A 212 8.86 6.44 12.36
N ASN A 213 9.91 6.92 13.02
CA ASN A 213 11.23 7.07 12.42
C ASN A 213 12.21 6.07 13.05
N LEU A 214 12.67 5.09 12.26
CA LEU A 214 13.66 4.10 12.68
C LEU A 214 15.10 4.51 12.30
N ASP A 215 15.28 5.61 11.58
CA ASP A 215 16.57 6.17 11.25
C ASP A 215 17.06 7.12 12.35
N HIS A 216 16.17 8.00 12.79
CA HIS A 216 16.36 8.94 13.87
C HIS A 216 15.26 8.76 14.91
N MET A 217 15.47 7.84 15.87
CA MET A 217 14.43 7.43 16.84
C MET A 217 14.04 8.55 17.78
N GLU A 218 14.94 9.51 18.02
CA GLU A 218 14.70 10.75 18.77
C GLU A 218 13.70 11.69 18.06
N GLU A 219 13.55 11.54 16.75
CA GLU A 219 12.60 12.31 15.93
C GLU A 219 11.36 11.46 15.55
N SER A 220 10.90 10.62 16.47
CA SER A 220 9.82 9.68 16.24
C SER A 220 8.68 9.83 17.23
N CYS A 221 7.45 9.60 16.75
CA CYS A 221 6.35 9.25 17.64
C CYS A 221 6.61 7.88 18.28
N HIS A 222 6.18 7.71 19.52
CA HIS A 222 6.35 6.47 20.26
C HIS A 222 5.34 5.40 19.79
N TYR A 223 5.79 4.16 19.77
CA TYR A 223 4.98 3.01 19.42
C TYR A 223 5.20 1.87 20.42
N ASN A 224 4.21 1.58 21.23
CA ASN A 224 4.24 0.47 22.16
C ASN A 224 3.35 -0.69 21.66
N PRO A 225 3.93 -1.79 21.15
CA PRO A 225 3.16 -2.93 20.67
C PRO A 225 2.21 -3.56 21.69
N PHE A 226 2.46 -3.40 22.98
CA PHE A 226 1.60 -3.95 24.03
C PHE A 226 0.26 -3.21 24.15
N ASN A 227 0.17 -1.97 23.67
CA ASN A 227 -1.08 -1.22 23.69
C ASN A 227 -2.15 -1.78 22.76
N TYR A 228 -1.74 -2.56 21.74
CA TYR A 228 -2.61 -3.18 20.74
C TYR A 228 -2.95 -4.62 21.05
N ILE A 229 -2.68 -5.08 22.30
CA ILE A 229 -3.08 -6.39 22.78
C ILE A 229 -4.38 -6.25 23.57
N HIS A 230 -5.45 -6.89 23.08
CA HIS A 230 -6.77 -6.89 23.73
C HIS A 230 -7.17 -8.28 24.25
N ASN A 231 -6.52 -9.34 23.77
CA ASN A 231 -6.83 -10.72 24.10
C ASN A 231 -5.64 -11.66 23.83
N ASP A 232 -5.75 -12.92 24.23
CA ASP A 232 -4.68 -13.92 24.08
C ASP A 232 -4.27 -14.19 22.62
N LYS A 233 -5.17 -13.97 21.65
CA LYS A 233 -4.82 -14.11 20.22
C LYS A 233 -3.86 -13.03 19.77
N ASP A 234 -4.03 -11.83 20.30
CA ASP A 234 -3.17 -10.68 19.97
C ASP A 234 -1.76 -10.89 20.57
N ILE A 235 -1.68 -11.52 21.75
CA ILE A 235 -0.40 -11.98 22.33
C ILE A 235 0.29 -12.95 21.36
N GLY A 236 -0.45 -13.94 20.87
CA GLY A 236 0.07 -14.90 19.89
C GLY A 236 0.58 -14.22 18.61
N LEU A 237 -0.14 -13.21 18.10
CA LEU A 237 0.27 -12.45 16.92
C LEU A 237 1.56 -11.69 17.18
N LEU A 238 1.65 -10.93 18.29
CA LEU A 238 2.85 -10.17 18.64
C LEU A 238 4.08 -11.09 18.73
N VAL A 239 3.98 -12.17 19.50
CA VAL A 239 5.08 -13.12 19.71
C VAL A 239 5.47 -13.80 18.39
N THR A 240 4.51 -14.30 17.63
CA THR A 240 4.80 -14.96 16.34
C THR A 240 5.44 -14.00 15.35
N THR A 241 4.98 -12.75 15.30
CA THR A 241 5.56 -11.74 14.41
C THR A 241 6.98 -11.38 14.84
N LEU A 242 7.19 -11.17 16.13
CA LEU A 242 8.52 -10.92 16.70
C LEU A 242 9.48 -12.06 16.36
N MET A 243 9.07 -13.32 16.59
CA MET A 243 9.88 -14.51 16.28
C MET A 243 10.24 -14.55 14.79
N LYS A 244 9.27 -14.42 13.88
CA LYS A 244 9.50 -14.47 12.44
C LYS A 244 10.39 -13.33 11.96
N SER A 245 10.19 -12.10 12.43
CA SER A 245 10.90 -10.91 11.96
C SER A 245 12.33 -10.79 12.52
N THR A 246 12.64 -11.48 13.62
CA THR A 246 13.99 -11.50 14.22
C THR A 246 14.77 -12.78 13.93
N THR A 247 14.21 -13.73 13.18
CA THR A 247 14.90 -14.97 12.79
C THR A 247 15.58 -14.76 11.43
N PRO A 248 16.91 -14.91 11.33
CA PRO A 248 17.60 -14.81 10.04
C PRO A 248 17.09 -15.86 9.05
N PRO A 249 16.97 -15.53 7.75
CA PRO A 249 16.47 -16.48 6.72
C PRO A 249 17.20 -17.80 6.67
N GLN A 250 18.49 -17.80 7.02
CA GLN A 250 19.35 -19.01 7.01
C GLN A 250 19.17 -19.88 8.26
N ALA A 251 18.57 -19.37 9.34
CA ALA A 251 18.37 -20.10 10.60
C ALA A 251 17.25 -21.13 10.55
N HIS A 252 16.42 -21.14 9.50
CA HIS A 252 15.36 -22.15 9.33
C HIS A 252 15.86 -23.59 9.13
N MET A 253 17.16 -23.81 9.07
CA MET A 253 17.79 -25.13 9.01
C MET A 253 18.09 -25.75 10.39
N GLY A 254 17.81 -25.01 11.50
CA GLY A 254 18.03 -25.47 12.87
C GLY A 254 16.95 -26.44 13.38
N ASP A 255 17.20 -27.05 14.56
CA ASP A 255 16.19 -27.88 15.24
C ASP A 255 14.99 -27.00 15.65
N PRO A 256 13.77 -27.31 15.19
CA PRO A 256 12.55 -26.55 15.52
C PRO A 256 12.23 -26.49 17.03
N PHE A 257 12.93 -27.28 17.83
CA PHE A 257 12.78 -27.31 19.29
C PHE A 257 13.10 -25.95 19.91
N TRP A 258 14.20 -25.32 19.50
CA TRP A 258 14.65 -24.04 20.06
C TRP A 258 13.62 -22.92 19.84
N GLU A 259 13.18 -22.76 18.61
CA GLU A 259 12.19 -21.75 18.25
C GLU A 259 10.86 -21.95 19.01
N LYS A 260 10.43 -23.21 19.18
CA LYS A 260 9.21 -23.51 19.94
C LYS A 260 9.37 -23.18 21.42
N ALA A 261 10.51 -23.51 22.02
CA ALA A 261 10.78 -23.25 23.41
C ALA A 261 10.90 -21.73 23.71
N GLU A 262 11.57 -20.98 22.85
CA GLU A 262 11.61 -19.50 22.89
C GLU A 262 10.20 -18.90 22.78
N THR A 263 9.41 -19.40 21.84
CA THR A 263 8.02 -18.95 21.64
C THR A 263 7.18 -19.18 22.90
N LEU A 264 7.27 -20.34 23.54
CA LEU A 264 6.53 -20.63 24.77
C LEU A 264 6.91 -19.69 25.93
N LEU A 265 8.20 -19.42 26.09
CA LEU A 265 8.68 -18.45 27.08
C LEU A 265 8.13 -17.05 26.80
N LEU A 266 8.27 -16.56 25.57
CA LEU A 266 7.75 -15.24 25.20
C LEU A 266 6.23 -15.12 25.36
N LEU A 267 5.47 -16.17 25.00
CA LEU A 267 4.02 -16.21 25.23
C LEU A 267 3.69 -16.13 26.72
N ALA A 268 4.43 -16.83 27.58
CA ALA A 268 4.25 -16.77 29.01
C ALA A 268 4.55 -15.37 29.58
N LEU A 269 5.67 -14.76 29.17
CA LEU A 269 6.09 -13.44 29.67
C LEU A 269 5.17 -12.31 29.19
N VAL A 270 4.82 -12.28 27.89
CA VAL A 270 3.90 -11.28 27.33
C VAL A 270 2.51 -11.44 27.94
N SER A 271 2.03 -12.68 28.13
CA SER A 271 0.77 -12.94 28.81
C SER A 271 0.79 -12.52 30.29
N LEU A 272 1.92 -12.73 30.98
CA LEU A 272 2.11 -12.27 32.34
C LEU A 272 1.97 -10.73 32.43
N LEU A 273 2.63 -10.00 31.54
CA LEU A 273 2.50 -8.55 31.44
C LEU A 273 1.07 -8.11 31.18
N PHE A 274 0.40 -8.76 30.23
CA PHE A 274 -0.94 -8.38 29.82
C PHE A 274 -2.00 -8.63 30.91
N HIS A 275 -1.99 -9.78 31.57
CA HIS A 275 -3.04 -10.16 32.51
C HIS A 275 -2.81 -9.63 33.93
N TYR A 276 -1.56 -9.50 34.37
CA TYR A 276 -1.25 -9.28 35.79
C TYR A 276 -0.54 -7.97 36.08
N TYR A 277 -0.03 -7.27 35.04
CA TYR A 277 0.64 -5.99 35.22
C TYR A 277 -0.22 -4.81 34.78
N LYS A 278 0.00 -3.67 35.43
CA LYS A 278 -0.69 -2.42 35.04
C LYS A 278 -0.34 -2.03 33.60
N PRO A 279 -1.26 -1.40 32.86
CA PRO A 279 -1.00 -0.95 31.48
C PRO A 279 0.29 -0.16 31.30
N SER A 280 0.63 0.72 32.26
CA SER A 280 1.87 1.52 32.24
C SER A 280 3.16 0.71 32.32
N CYS A 281 3.10 -0.54 32.73
CA CYS A 281 4.26 -1.44 32.85
C CYS A 281 4.34 -2.43 31.67
N ARG A 282 3.45 -2.35 30.72
CA ARG A 282 3.39 -3.28 29.59
C ARG A 282 4.25 -2.74 28.45
N ASN A 283 5.53 -3.08 28.47
CA ASN A 283 6.50 -2.69 27.44
C ASN A 283 7.67 -3.68 27.39
N PHE A 284 8.55 -3.52 26.41
CA PHE A 284 9.70 -4.40 26.23
C PHE A 284 10.75 -4.27 27.35
N ALA A 285 10.93 -3.08 27.94
CA ALA A 285 11.83 -2.92 29.06
C ALA A 285 11.43 -3.81 30.25
N GLN A 286 10.13 -3.83 30.60
CA GLN A 286 9.62 -4.72 31.64
C GLN A 286 9.70 -6.20 31.24
N LEU A 287 9.55 -6.53 29.96
CA LEU A 287 9.74 -7.89 29.46
C LEU A 287 11.18 -8.37 29.67
N LEU A 288 12.18 -7.51 29.40
CA LEU A 288 13.59 -7.79 29.62
C LEU A 288 13.88 -7.98 31.10
N ASP A 289 13.32 -7.15 31.98
CA ASP A 289 13.48 -7.32 33.43
C ASP A 289 12.92 -8.66 33.94
N MET A 290 11.78 -9.10 33.36
CA MET A 290 11.23 -10.42 33.66
C MET A 290 12.12 -11.56 33.16
N LEU A 291 12.73 -11.39 31.99
CA LEU A 291 13.67 -12.37 31.46
C LEU A 291 14.89 -12.51 32.37
N ARG A 292 15.43 -11.40 32.87
CA ARG A 292 16.50 -11.40 33.89
C ARG A 292 16.05 -12.07 35.17
N ALA A 293 14.81 -11.85 35.59
CA ALA A 293 14.23 -12.51 36.78
C ALA A 293 14.03 -14.03 36.62
N ALA A 294 14.19 -14.55 35.40
CA ALA A 294 14.15 -15.99 35.11
C ALA A 294 15.51 -16.70 35.34
N GLU A 295 16.59 -15.96 35.56
CA GLU A 295 17.90 -16.54 35.83
C GLU A 295 17.86 -17.38 37.12
N VAL A 296 18.47 -18.55 37.05
CA VAL A 296 18.60 -19.49 38.16
C VAL A 296 20.06 -19.53 38.61
N ASP A 297 20.29 -19.42 39.91
CA ASP A 297 21.60 -19.70 40.51
C ASP A 297 21.77 -21.22 40.60
N GLU A 298 22.60 -21.75 39.68
CA GLU A 298 22.88 -23.21 39.58
C GLU A 298 23.61 -23.75 40.81
N GLU A 299 24.43 -22.93 41.52
CA GLU A 299 25.20 -23.36 42.65
C GLU A 299 24.30 -23.71 43.89
N ASN A 300 23.21 -22.97 44.00
CA ASN A 300 22.29 -23.09 45.15
C ASN A 300 21.01 -23.85 44.86
N ASN A 301 20.76 -24.29 43.60
CA ASN A 301 19.54 -24.95 43.16
C ASN A 301 18.25 -24.20 43.62
N THR A 302 18.35 -22.85 43.63
CA THR A 302 17.28 -21.95 44.04
C THR A 302 16.32 -21.68 42.90
N GLU A 303 15.03 -21.62 43.19
CA GLU A 303 14.04 -21.21 42.21
C GLU A 303 14.26 -19.76 41.78
N SER A 304 14.05 -19.47 40.51
CA SER A 304 14.13 -18.10 40.03
C SER A 304 13.02 -17.22 40.61
N VAL A 305 13.22 -15.90 40.61
CA VAL A 305 12.18 -14.95 41.01
C VAL A 305 10.94 -15.11 40.15
N LEU A 306 11.11 -15.37 38.86
CA LEU A 306 9.99 -15.62 37.93
C LEU A 306 9.23 -16.89 38.30
N ASP A 307 9.91 -17.98 38.71
CA ASP A 307 9.26 -19.20 39.19
C ASP A 307 8.36 -18.93 40.39
N SER A 308 8.82 -18.11 41.34
CA SER A 308 8.05 -17.71 42.50
C SER A 308 6.79 -16.91 42.14
N ILE A 309 6.90 -15.96 41.22
CA ILE A 309 5.77 -15.17 40.69
C ILE A 309 4.77 -16.12 40.02
N MET A 310 5.24 -17.00 39.13
CA MET A 310 4.37 -17.94 38.42
C MET A 310 3.66 -18.93 39.34
N LYS A 311 4.31 -19.39 40.39
CA LYS A 311 3.66 -20.22 41.42
C LYS A 311 2.56 -19.50 42.18
N ASP A 312 2.75 -18.23 42.50
CA ASP A 312 1.71 -17.42 43.12
C ASP A 312 0.51 -17.22 42.21
N ILE A 313 0.74 -17.04 40.92
CA ILE A 313 -0.33 -16.95 39.93
C ILE A 313 -1.02 -18.28 39.75
N GLU A 314 -0.27 -19.41 39.69
CA GLU A 314 -0.82 -20.74 39.56
C GLU A 314 -1.75 -21.11 40.74
N ARG A 315 -1.47 -20.65 41.94
CA ARG A 315 -2.37 -20.85 43.10
C ARG A 315 -3.71 -20.11 42.93
N ARG A 316 -3.72 -18.96 42.22
CA ARG A 316 -4.92 -18.12 42.02
C ARG A 316 -5.70 -18.53 40.78
N ASP A 317 -4.99 -18.86 39.73
CA ASP A 317 -5.54 -19.21 38.42
C ASP A 317 -4.76 -20.35 37.76
N PRO A 318 -4.96 -21.60 38.24
CA PRO A 318 -4.20 -22.78 37.79
C PRO A 318 -4.42 -23.15 36.33
N GLN A 319 -5.49 -22.67 35.70
CA GLN A 319 -5.84 -22.91 34.29
C GLN A 319 -5.63 -21.69 33.39
N GLY A 320 -5.10 -20.62 33.95
CA GLY A 320 -4.82 -19.40 33.21
C GLY A 320 -3.88 -19.62 32.01
N TYR A 321 -4.07 -18.84 30.94
CA TYR A 321 -3.23 -18.95 29.74
C TYR A 321 -1.75 -18.79 30.08
N THR A 322 -1.41 -17.81 30.91
CA THR A 322 -0.04 -17.52 31.37
C THR A 322 0.62 -18.72 32.03
N VAL A 323 -0.11 -19.37 32.97
CA VAL A 323 0.39 -20.55 33.71
C VAL A 323 0.62 -21.72 32.78
N ARG A 324 -0.31 -21.96 31.84
CA ARG A 324 -0.17 -23.06 30.87
C ARG A 324 1.07 -22.86 29.98
N MET A 325 1.26 -21.68 29.41
CA MET A 325 2.41 -21.38 28.56
C MET A 325 3.73 -21.52 29.33
N TYR A 326 3.76 -21.06 30.59
CA TYR A 326 4.96 -21.21 31.42
C TYR A 326 5.25 -22.65 31.78
N ARG A 327 4.23 -23.43 32.10
CA ARG A 327 4.37 -24.87 32.42
C ARG A 327 4.90 -25.64 31.21
N ASP A 328 4.34 -25.36 30.02
CA ASP A 328 4.77 -25.99 28.77
C ASP A 328 6.23 -25.62 28.45
N PHE A 329 6.62 -24.34 28.67
CA PHE A 329 8.01 -23.89 28.57
C PHE A 329 8.92 -24.67 29.54
N LYS A 330 8.57 -24.80 30.81
CA LYS A 330 9.39 -25.53 31.81
C LYS A 330 9.54 -27.00 31.44
N LEU A 331 8.52 -27.64 30.88
CA LEU A 331 8.60 -29.01 30.36
C LEU A 331 9.56 -29.14 29.18
N ALA A 332 9.52 -28.18 28.27
CA ALA A 332 10.39 -28.14 27.11
C ALA A 332 11.85 -27.82 27.50
N ALA A 333 12.02 -26.85 28.41
CA ALA A 333 13.33 -26.32 28.73
C ALA A 333 14.26 -27.34 29.41
N GLY A 334 13.76 -28.10 30.42
CA GLY A 334 14.55 -29.09 31.10
C GLY A 334 15.99 -28.64 31.48
N ARG A 335 17.02 -29.36 31.01
CA ARG A 335 18.44 -28.99 31.17
C ARG A 335 18.90 -27.87 30.27
N THR A 336 18.11 -27.48 29.23
CA THR A 336 18.46 -26.47 28.22
C THR A 336 17.93 -25.09 28.60
N LEU A 337 17.38 -24.92 29.81
CA LEU A 337 16.76 -23.67 30.26
C LEU A 337 17.65 -22.44 30.02
N LYS A 338 18.88 -22.51 30.51
CA LYS A 338 19.84 -21.40 30.39
C LYS A 338 20.10 -21.05 28.91
N SER A 339 20.26 -22.02 28.04
CA SER A 339 20.48 -21.79 26.62
C SER A 339 19.28 -21.12 25.94
N ILE A 340 18.05 -21.48 26.35
CA ILE A 340 16.83 -20.84 25.84
C ILE A 340 16.76 -19.39 26.34
N LEU A 341 17.08 -19.13 27.62
CA LEU A 341 17.09 -17.75 28.14
C LEU A 341 18.09 -16.89 27.41
N VAL A 342 19.31 -17.39 27.17
CA VAL A 342 20.35 -16.68 26.38
C VAL A 342 19.90 -16.42 24.96
N SER A 343 19.23 -17.39 24.32
CA SER A 343 18.72 -17.23 22.96
C SER A 343 17.62 -16.15 22.89
N VAL A 344 16.69 -16.14 23.85
CA VAL A 344 15.66 -15.09 23.91
C VAL A 344 16.28 -13.73 24.23
N ALA A 345 17.27 -13.66 25.13
CA ALA A 345 17.99 -12.41 25.43
C ALA A 345 18.69 -11.88 24.18
N ALA A 346 19.40 -12.76 23.45
CA ALA A 346 20.05 -12.36 22.19
C ALA A 346 19.05 -11.84 21.12
N ARG A 347 17.84 -12.42 21.08
CA ARG A 347 16.76 -11.96 20.19
C ARG A 347 16.20 -10.60 20.58
N LEU A 348 16.15 -10.30 21.86
CA LEU A 348 15.62 -9.05 22.40
C LEU A 348 16.69 -7.96 22.65
N LYS A 349 17.96 -8.22 22.30
CA LYS A 349 19.08 -7.33 22.62
C LYS A 349 18.89 -5.89 22.09
N GLU A 350 18.23 -5.75 20.93
CA GLU A 350 18.00 -4.43 20.33
C GLU A 350 17.05 -3.56 21.19
N PHE A 351 16.20 -4.17 22.02
CA PHE A 351 15.34 -3.47 22.95
C PHE A 351 16.06 -3.01 24.25
N GLU A 352 17.35 -3.32 24.42
CA GLU A 352 18.17 -2.80 25.50
C GLU A 352 18.76 -1.43 25.21
N LEU A 353 18.71 -0.98 23.96
CA LEU A 353 19.16 0.36 23.57
C LEU A 353 18.22 1.41 24.16
N ASP A 354 18.77 2.48 24.72
CA ASP A 354 18.01 3.56 25.36
C ASP A 354 16.98 4.17 24.41
N ASP A 355 17.34 4.37 23.14
CA ASP A 355 16.44 4.92 22.12
C ASP A 355 15.26 3.96 21.83
N MET A 356 15.52 2.66 21.78
CA MET A 356 14.46 1.64 21.60
C MET A 356 13.56 1.54 22.83
N ILE A 357 14.12 1.65 24.04
CA ILE A 357 13.34 1.71 25.27
C ILE A 357 12.42 2.92 25.24
N ALA A 358 12.95 4.10 24.91
CA ALA A 358 12.17 5.33 24.80
C ALA A 358 11.06 5.17 23.75
N LEU A 359 11.40 4.72 22.54
CA LEU A 359 10.49 4.57 21.41
C LEU A 359 9.33 3.61 21.71
N THR A 360 9.57 2.53 22.51
CA THR A 360 8.59 1.45 22.73
C THR A 360 7.92 1.46 24.11
N SER A 361 8.22 2.42 24.98
CA SER A 361 7.64 2.49 26.34
C SER A 361 6.28 3.18 26.40
N SER A 362 5.97 4.04 25.46
CA SER A 362 4.68 4.76 25.35
C SER A 362 4.12 4.65 23.93
N ASP A 363 2.91 5.16 23.71
CA ASP A 363 2.25 5.12 22.40
C ASP A 363 1.59 6.44 22.08
N ASP A 364 2.05 7.08 21.02
CA ASP A 364 1.53 8.34 20.47
C ASP A 364 0.98 8.19 19.06
N ILE A 365 1.21 7.04 18.42
CA ILE A 365 0.80 6.76 17.05
C ILE A 365 -0.71 6.53 16.98
N ASP A 366 -1.26 5.73 17.88
CA ASP A 366 -2.68 5.37 17.92
C ASP A 366 -3.15 4.72 16.61
N LEU A 367 -2.68 3.51 16.36
CA LEU A 367 -3.05 2.73 15.16
C LEU A 367 -4.57 2.49 15.04
N GLU A 368 -5.29 2.53 16.16
CA GLU A 368 -6.74 2.32 16.17
C GLU A 368 -7.50 3.48 15.57
N ALA A 369 -6.99 4.71 15.64
CA ALA A 369 -7.63 5.88 15.05
C ALA A 369 -7.56 5.91 13.51
N ILE A 370 -6.68 5.11 12.92
CA ILE A 370 -6.52 5.05 11.46
C ILE A 370 -7.80 4.46 10.83
N GLY A 371 -8.40 5.24 9.92
CA GLY A 371 -9.67 4.90 9.29
C GLY A 371 -10.90 5.54 9.95
N ASP A 372 -10.78 6.10 11.17
CA ASP A 372 -11.85 6.86 11.85
C ASP A 372 -11.70 8.37 11.67
N GLU A 373 -10.45 8.82 11.64
CA GLU A 373 -10.08 10.22 11.46
C GLU A 373 -9.03 10.32 10.36
N LYS A 374 -8.97 11.47 9.67
CA LYS A 374 -7.95 11.72 8.65
C LYS A 374 -6.56 11.64 9.30
N THR A 375 -5.87 10.55 9.05
CA THR A 375 -4.54 10.27 9.60
C THR A 375 -3.56 9.99 8.46
N ALA A 376 -2.36 10.55 8.58
CA ALA A 376 -1.21 10.24 7.74
C ALA A 376 -0.07 9.75 8.61
N LEU A 377 0.23 8.47 8.58
CA LEU A 377 1.32 7.84 9.28
C LEU A 377 2.47 7.63 8.30
N PHE A 378 3.59 8.29 8.54
CA PHE A 378 4.85 8.07 7.82
C PHE A 378 5.72 7.10 8.62
N ILE A 379 6.19 6.06 7.97
CA ILE A 379 7.07 5.03 8.55
C ILE A 379 8.40 5.15 7.83
N ILE A 380 9.37 5.78 8.49
CA ILE A 380 10.71 6.00 7.95
C ILE A 380 11.56 4.77 8.29
N ILE A 381 11.97 4.05 7.24
CA ILE A 381 12.78 2.83 7.33
C ILE A 381 14.07 3.08 6.55
N PRO A 382 15.23 3.21 7.24
CA PRO A 382 16.48 3.58 6.58
C PRO A 382 16.90 2.52 5.54
N THR A 383 17.36 3.00 4.40
CA THR A 383 17.96 2.15 3.38
C THR A 383 19.34 1.72 3.80
N GLY A 384 19.58 0.40 3.88
CA GLY A 384 20.91 -0.16 4.21
C GLY A 384 21.12 -0.51 5.68
N GLN A 385 20.26 -0.08 6.59
CA GLN A 385 20.22 -0.55 7.98
C GLN A 385 18.93 -1.31 8.23
N THR A 386 18.99 -2.63 8.29
CA THR A 386 17.80 -3.49 8.44
C THR A 386 17.55 -3.94 9.87
N THR A 387 18.45 -3.59 10.78
CA THR A 387 18.44 -4.07 12.19
C THR A 387 17.12 -3.83 12.90
N PHE A 388 16.50 -2.67 12.70
CA PHE A 388 15.26 -2.28 13.37
C PHE A 388 13.99 -2.50 12.56
N ASN A 389 14.10 -3.03 11.33
CA ASN A 389 12.94 -3.24 10.44
C ASN A 389 11.89 -4.18 11.05
N PHE A 390 12.29 -5.08 11.95
CA PHE A 390 11.36 -5.97 12.66
C PHE A 390 10.27 -5.19 13.40
N LEU A 391 10.57 -4.00 13.93
CA LEU A 391 9.59 -3.19 14.65
C LEU A 391 8.52 -2.62 13.70
N ALA A 392 8.91 -2.19 12.50
CA ALA A 392 7.96 -1.82 11.45
C ALA A 392 7.10 -3.01 11.01
N THR A 393 7.69 -4.20 10.93
CA THR A 393 6.94 -5.44 10.62
C THR A 393 5.88 -5.74 11.67
N ILE A 394 6.22 -5.59 12.96
CA ILE A 394 5.24 -5.74 14.06
C ILE A 394 4.14 -4.69 13.93
N MET A 395 4.50 -3.43 13.66
CA MET A 395 3.53 -2.34 13.47
C MET A 395 2.56 -2.64 12.33
N TYR A 396 3.04 -3.09 11.17
CA TYR A 396 2.17 -3.49 10.05
C TYR A 396 1.25 -4.64 10.42
N ALA A 397 1.77 -5.65 11.11
CA ALA A 397 0.96 -6.80 11.54
C ALA A 397 -0.19 -6.36 12.45
N GLN A 398 0.11 -5.51 13.44
CA GLN A 398 -0.87 -4.97 14.38
C GLN A 398 -1.84 -3.99 13.70
N LEU A 399 -1.37 -3.13 12.81
CA LEU A 399 -2.21 -2.23 12.03
C LEU A 399 -3.28 -3.00 11.25
N PHE A 400 -2.89 -4.04 10.51
CA PHE A 400 -3.85 -4.88 9.81
C PHE A 400 -4.82 -5.58 10.75
N MET A 401 -4.32 -6.08 11.88
CA MET A 401 -5.16 -6.72 12.89
C MET A 401 -6.23 -5.76 13.43
N GLN A 402 -5.83 -4.53 13.78
CA GLN A 402 -6.75 -3.51 14.29
C GLN A 402 -7.79 -3.12 13.22
N MET A 403 -7.35 -2.80 12.01
CA MET A 403 -8.25 -2.43 10.92
C MET A 403 -9.24 -3.55 10.57
N TYR A 404 -8.79 -4.81 10.52
CA TYR A 404 -9.65 -5.96 10.22
C TYR A 404 -10.62 -6.26 11.36
N GLY A 405 -10.13 -6.28 12.58
CA GLY A 405 -10.94 -6.48 13.77
C GLY A 405 -12.07 -5.46 13.86
N TYR A 406 -11.75 -4.20 13.65
CA TYR A 406 -12.70 -3.12 13.62
C TYR A 406 -13.72 -3.27 12.47
N ALA A 407 -13.26 -3.42 11.23
CA ALA A 407 -14.14 -3.53 10.07
C ALA A 407 -15.11 -4.72 10.17
N GLN A 408 -14.64 -5.87 10.65
CA GLN A 408 -15.46 -7.09 10.78
C GLN A 408 -16.46 -7.03 11.93
N ASN A 409 -16.10 -6.39 13.03
CA ASN A 409 -16.87 -6.49 14.26
C ASN A 409 -17.81 -5.32 14.47
N THR A 410 -17.33 -4.08 14.41
CA THR A 410 -18.04 -2.93 14.92
C THR A 410 -18.20 -1.78 13.91
N ALA A 411 -17.45 -1.75 12.83
CA ALA A 411 -17.50 -0.64 11.86
C ALA A 411 -18.92 -0.34 11.37
N LYS A 412 -19.74 -1.37 11.11
CA LYS A 412 -21.12 -1.21 10.67
C LYS A 412 -22.01 -0.45 11.67
N TYR A 413 -21.59 -0.37 12.92
CA TYR A 413 -22.35 0.26 14.00
C TYR A 413 -21.74 1.59 14.45
N THR A 414 -20.67 2.02 13.78
CA THR A 414 -20.00 3.29 14.04
C THR A 414 -20.89 4.44 13.62
N GLN A 415 -20.96 5.47 14.46
CA GLN A 415 -21.63 6.73 14.14
C GLN A 415 -20.60 7.70 13.58
N ILE A 416 -20.88 8.30 12.45
CA ILE A 416 -19.97 9.16 11.70
C ILE A 416 -20.53 10.56 11.68
N VAL A 417 -19.77 11.53 12.17
CA VAL A 417 -20.04 12.96 11.99
C VAL A 417 -19.38 13.40 10.70
N LYS A 418 -20.18 13.88 9.77
CA LYS A 418 -19.73 14.42 8.49
C LYS A 418 -19.96 15.92 8.42
N ASP A 419 -19.12 16.60 7.66
CA ASP A 419 -19.32 18.00 7.32
C ASP A 419 -20.37 18.18 6.19
N SER A 420 -20.60 19.42 5.77
CA SER A 420 -21.57 19.75 4.71
C SER A 420 -21.16 19.20 3.33
N GLU A 421 -19.89 18.88 3.11
CA GLU A 421 -19.39 18.29 1.88
C GLU A 421 -19.42 16.76 1.92
N GLY A 422 -19.81 16.16 3.07
CA GLY A 422 -19.85 14.70 3.27
C GLY A 422 -18.51 14.09 3.68
N GLU A 423 -17.51 14.92 4.01
CA GLU A 423 -16.24 14.44 4.54
C GLU A 423 -16.39 14.04 6.00
N VAL A 424 -15.69 12.99 6.40
CA VAL A 424 -15.68 12.51 7.79
C VAL A 424 -14.90 13.49 8.67
N VAL A 425 -15.60 14.06 9.66
CA VAL A 425 -14.99 14.90 10.69
C VAL A 425 -14.48 14.03 11.83
N ARG A 426 -15.34 13.12 12.33
CA ARG A 426 -14.99 12.18 13.40
C ARG A 426 -15.90 10.97 13.41
N SER A 427 -15.36 9.83 13.77
CA SER A 427 -16.12 8.59 13.94
C SER A 427 -16.19 8.19 15.42
N PHE A 428 -17.31 7.61 15.82
CA PHE A 428 -17.60 7.13 17.17
C PHE A 428 -17.90 5.64 17.11
N ARG A 429 -16.93 4.83 17.49
CA ARG A 429 -17.02 3.37 17.47
C ARG A 429 -18.04 2.87 18.50
N SER A 430 -18.85 1.91 18.11
CA SER A 430 -19.62 1.12 19.07
C SER A 430 -18.72 0.08 19.71
N ALA A 431 -18.78 -0.07 21.03
CA ALA A 431 -17.98 -1.07 21.75
C ALA A 431 -18.35 -2.50 21.36
N SER A 432 -19.60 -2.74 20.98
CA SER A 432 -20.07 -4.04 20.54
C SER A 432 -21.28 -3.92 19.58
N LYS A 433 -21.80 -5.07 19.14
CA LYS A 433 -23.04 -5.16 18.34
C LYS A 433 -24.31 -4.99 19.14
N LYS A 434 -24.23 -4.76 20.45
CA LYS A 434 -25.40 -4.61 21.32
C LYS A 434 -26.07 -3.25 21.09
N PRO A 435 -27.41 -3.19 21.07
CA PRO A 435 -28.14 -1.93 20.87
C PRO A 435 -27.73 -0.82 21.85
N GLU A 436 -27.45 -1.18 23.11
CA GLU A 436 -27.03 -0.24 24.15
C GLU A 436 -25.71 0.47 23.80
N ASP A 437 -24.76 -0.26 23.24
CA ASP A 437 -23.44 0.30 22.88
C ASP A 437 -23.55 1.14 21.59
N ILE A 438 -24.44 0.78 20.69
CA ILE A 438 -24.75 1.58 19.50
C ILE A 438 -25.39 2.91 19.87
N VAL A 439 -26.34 2.88 20.82
CA VAL A 439 -27.00 4.11 21.34
C VAL A 439 -25.97 5.00 22.02
N LYS A 440 -25.08 4.46 22.84
CA LYS A 440 -23.99 5.22 23.48
C LYS A 440 -23.06 5.88 22.45
N ALA A 441 -22.71 5.15 21.38
CA ALA A 441 -21.89 5.72 20.30
C ALA A 441 -22.61 6.88 19.62
N ARG A 442 -23.95 6.77 19.42
CA ARG A 442 -24.76 7.83 18.85
C ARG A 442 -24.88 9.04 19.77
N GLU A 443 -25.10 8.83 21.05
CA GLU A 443 -25.14 9.90 22.06
C GLU A 443 -23.83 10.70 22.07
N LYS A 444 -22.67 9.99 22.01
CA LYS A 444 -21.35 10.63 21.91
C LYS A 444 -21.21 11.44 20.63
N ALA A 445 -21.65 10.92 19.49
CA ALA A 445 -21.62 11.63 18.22
C ALA A 445 -22.50 12.89 18.25
N GLU A 446 -23.70 12.81 18.84
CA GLU A 446 -24.63 13.95 19.00
C GLU A 446 -24.06 15.00 19.97
N GLU A 447 -23.42 14.57 21.07
CA GLU A 447 -22.74 15.47 22.01
C GLU A 447 -21.58 16.20 21.32
N PHE A 448 -20.71 15.48 20.62
CA PHE A 448 -19.61 16.04 19.84
C PHE A 448 -20.14 17.04 18.79
N PHE A 449 -21.14 16.66 18.01
CA PHE A 449 -21.68 17.52 16.97
C PHE A 449 -22.34 18.79 17.52
N ARG A 450 -23.00 18.69 18.66
CA ARG A 450 -23.55 19.86 19.39
C ARG A 450 -22.46 20.80 19.86
N ASN A 451 -21.38 20.23 20.42
CA ASN A 451 -20.20 20.95 20.85
C ASN A 451 -19.50 21.65 19.66
N ALA A 452 -19.39 20.92 18.53
CA ALA A 452 -18.81 21.42 17.30
C ALA A 452 -19.60 22.58 16.65
N LYS A 453 -20.91 22.58 16.76
CA LYS A 453 -21.75 23.70 16.28
C LYS A 453 -21.49 25.00 17.02
N GLU A 454 -21.16 24.95 18.31
CA GLU A 454 -20.85 26.09 19.14
C GLU A 454 -19.34 26.43 19.16
N ALA A 455 -18.53 25.72 18.38
CA ALA A 455 -17.10 25.88 18.33
C ALA A 455 -16.66 27.23 17.76
N ARG A 456 -15.44 27.63 18.10
CA ARG A 456 -14.79 28.87 17.63
C ARG A 456 -13.37 28.58 17.15
N VAL A 457 -12.86 29.45 16.29
CA VAL A 457 -11.46 29.39 15.86
C VAL A 457 -10.60 30.20 16.84
N VAL A 458 -9.61 29.56 17.41
CA VAL A 458 -8.66 30.17 18.36
C VAL A 458 -7.25 29.99 17.78
N HIS A 459 -6.38 30.97 17.93
CA HIS A 459 -4.96 30.82 17.59
C HIS A 459 -4.22 30.29 18.79
N ASP A 460 -3.74 29.07 18.69
CA ASP A 460 -2.83 28.50 19.67
C ASP A 460 -1.40 29.02 19.39
N LYS A 461 -0.89 29.81 20.31
CA LYS A 461 0.43 30.47 20.15
C LYS A 461 1.60 29.53 20.39
N GLU A 462 1.40 28.43 21.15
CA GLU A 462 2.47 27.47 21.43
C GLU A 462 2.69 26.54 20.23
N LEU A 463 1.61 26.19 19.54
CA LEU A 463 1.63 25.32 18.38
C LEU A 463 1.75 26.08 17.05
N ASP A 464 1.56 27.39 17.07
CA ASP A 464 1.42 28.26 15.88
C ASP A 464 0.36 27.76 14.89
N LEU A 465 -0.79 27.32 15.45
CA LEU A 465 -1.92 26.75 14.70
C LEU A 465 -3.22 27.48 15.04
N TYR A 466 -4.14 27.49 14.08
CA TYR A 466 -5.53 27.86 14.30
C TYR A 466 -6.33 26.60 14.65
N VAL A 467 -6.83 26.55 15.86
CA VAL A 467 -7.57 25.42 16.44
C VAL A 467 -9.06 25.73 16.41
N ILE A 468 -9.87 24.78 15.97
CA ILE A 468 -11.33 24.79 16.14
C ILE A 468 -11.62 24.19 17.51
N GLU A 469 -11.83 25.07 18.48
CA GLU A 469 -12.09 24.73 19.88
C GLU A 469 -13.60 24.63 20.11
N GLY A 470 -14.06 23.47 20.59
CA GLY A 470 -15.43 23.27 21.01
C GLY A 470 -15.79 24.06 22.26
N LYS A 471 -17.08 24.05 22.63
CA LYS A 471 -17.57 24.72 23.85
C LYS A 471 -16.92 24.14 25.12
N ASP A 472 -16.61 22.85 25.15
CA ASP A 472 -15.95 22.14 26.22
C ASP A 472 -14.42 22.29 26.21
N ARG A 473 -13.88 23.14 25.32
CA ARG A 473 -12.46 23.33 25.04
C ARG A 473 -11.77 22.14 24.38
N SER A 474 -12.53 21.15 23.90
CA SER A 474 -11.94 20.09 23.11
C SER A 474 -11.50 20.61 21.73
N ILE A 475 -10.41 20.07 21.22
CA ILE A 475 -9.92 20.37 19.87
C ILE A 475 -10.70 19.50 18.90
N ILE A 476 -11.46 20.13 18.01
CA ILE A 476 -12.24 19.42 16.99
C ILE A 476 -11.41 19.20 15.72
N LYS A 477 -10.73 20.25 15.27
CA LYS A 477 -9.85 20.25 14.11
C LYS A 477 -8.89 21.42 14.20
N TYR A 478 -7.82 21.37 13.46
CA TYR A 478 -6.88 22.49 13.39
C TYR A 478 -6.44 22.76 11.94
N ALA A 479 -5.94 23.93 11.69
CA ALA A 479 -5.32 24.32 10.41
C ALA A 479 -4.23 25.35 10.66
N ARG A 480 -3.26 25.41 9.76
CA ARG A 480 -2.18 26.42 9.82
C ARG A 480 -2.70 27.82 9.45
N GLU A 481 -3.69 27.89 8.57
CA GLU A 481 -4.26 29.15 8.09
C GLU A 481 -5.61 29.43 8.75
N ARG A 482 -5.78 30.66 9.25
CA ARG A 482 -7.05 31.11 9.85
C ARG A 482 -8.24 30.94 8.91
N ARG A 483 -8.11 31.36 7.66
CA ARG A 483 -9.20 31.27 6.67
C ARG A 483 -9.63 29.82 6.44
N ARG A 484 -8.68 28.86 6.54
CA ARG A 484 -8.97 27.46 6.38
C ARG A 484 -9.69 26.89 7.60
N ALA A 485 -9.27 27.26 8.80
CA ALA A 485 -9.96 26.90 10.03
C ALA A 485 -11.40 27.46 10.08
N GLU A 486 -11.59 28.71 9.65
CA GLU A 486 -12.93 29.32 9.56
C GLU A 486 -13.82 28.57 8.56
N ARG A 487 -13.28 28.17 7.40
CA ARG A 487 -14.01 27.38 6.41
C ARG A 487 -14.38 26.00 6.97
N TYR A 488 -13.46 25.29 7.60
CA TYR A 488 -13.76 24.02 8.26
C TYR A 488 -14.84 24.14 9.31
N LEU A 489 -14.83 25.21 10.09
CA LEU A 489 -15.87 25.46 11.09
C LEU A 489 -17.26 25.63 10.44
N GLU A 490 -17.34 26.35 9.33
CA GLU A 490 -18.60 26.50 8.58
C GLU A 490 -19.07 25.17 7.98
N GLU A 491 -18.16 24.40 7.38
CA GLU A 491 -18.43 23.07 6.83
C GLU A 491 -18.93 22.11 7.94
N ILE A 492 -18.29 22.08 9.11
CA ILE A 492 -18.71 21.25 10.24
C ILE A 492 -20.09 21.67 10.78
N ARG A 493 -20.37 22.97 10.85
CA ARG A 493 -21.68 23.47 11.30
C ARG A 493 -22.84 23.04 10.39
N GLY A 494 -22.58 22.96 9.09
CA GLY A 494 -23.52 22.47 8.08
C GLY A 494 -23.62 20.94 8.00
N GLY A 495 -22.85 20.22 8.78
CA GLY A 495 -22.73 18.78 8.72
C GLY A 495 -23.90 18.00 9.31
N TYR A 496 -23.76 16.70 9.34
CA TYR A 496 -24.78 15.75 9.83
C TYR A 496 -24.15 14.50 10.43
N ILE A 497 -24.98 13.69 11.09
CA ILE A 497 -24.55 12.40 11.67
C ILE A 497 -25.22 11.28 10.88
N GLU A 498 -24.43 10.29 10.49
CA GLU A 498 -24.95 9.05 9.89
C GLU A 498 -24.35 7.81 10.57
N GLN A 499 -25.05 6.70 10.47
CA GLN A 499 -24.48 5.40 10.87
C GLN A 499 -23.76 4.79 9.68
N ASN A 500 -22.57 4.23 9.91
CA ASN A 500 -21.88 3.45 8.89
C ASN A 500 -22.66 2.14 8.63
N GLU A 501 -23.30 2.04 7.48
CA GLU A 501 -24.12 0.87 7.14
C GLU A 501 -23.28 -0.32 6.64
N ARG A 502 -21.98 -0.14 6.47
CA ARG A 502 -21.06 -1.10 5.88
C ARG A 502 -20.05 -1.64 6.89
N ALA A 503 -19.61 -2.86 6.65
CA ALA A 503 -18.47 -3.46 7.37
C ALA A 503 -17.12 -2.98 6.76
N THR A 504 -16.97 -1.66 6.62
CA THR A 504 -15.78 -0.99 6.06
C THR A 504 -15.31 0.11 7.00
N LEU A 505 -14.05 0.48 6.92
CA LEU A 505 -13.56 1.65 7.61
C LEU A 505 -14.37 2.91 7.18
N PRO A 506 -14.67 3.83 8.09
CA PRO A 506 -15.34 5.10 7.78
C PRO A 506 -14.59 5.93 6.73
N ILE A 507 -13.27 5.96 6.84
CA ILE A 507 -12.39 6.60 5.85
C ILE A 507 -11.56 5.51 5.18
N HIS A 508 -11.55 5.51 3.85
CA HIS A 508 -10.69 4.61 3.09
C HIS A 508 -9.22 4.78 3.52
N THR A 509 -8.52 3.67 3.75
CA THR A 509 -7.12 3.71 4.17
C THR A 509 -6.24 3.13 3.07
N ARG A 510 -5.26 3.92 2.63
CA ARG A 510 -4.27 3.50 1.63
C ARG A 510 -2.90 3.34 2.26
N LEU A 511 -2.34 2.14 2.10
CA LEU A 511 -0.95 1.89 2.38
C LEU A 511 -0.13 2.18 1.11
N ILE A 512 0.83 3.08 1.20
CA ILE A 512 1.80 3.38 0.14
C ILE A 512 3.15 2.83 0.62
N LEU A 513 3.55 1.70 0.06
CA LEU A 513 4.75 0.97 0.45
C LEU A 513 5.87 1.33 -0.53
N ASP A 514 6.52 2.48 -0.33
CA ASP A 514 7.65 2.86 -1.18
C ASP A 514 8.88 2.03 -0.80
N GLU A 515 9.61 1.60 -1.84
CA GLU A 515 10.73 0.66 -1.72
C GLU A 515 10.41 -0.59 -0.87
N TYR A 516 9.22 -1.16 -1.08
CA TYR A 516 8.69 -2.28 -0.29
C TYR A 516 9.68 -3.44 -0.09
N ALA A 517 10.54 -3.70 -1.05
CA ALA A 517 11.53 -4.77 -0.96
C ALA A 517 12.61 -4.53 0.13
N ASN A 518 12.76 -3.29 0.61
CA ASN A 518 13.68 -2.95 1.69
C ASN A 518 13.07 -3.13 3.08
N THR A 519 11.77 -3.43 3.16
CA THR A 519 11.10 -3.77 4.43
C THR A 519 11.33 -5.24 4.78
N ALA A 520 11.20 -5.60 6.05
CA ALA A 520 11.34 -7.01 6.49
C ALA A 520 10.15 -7.92 6.04
N GLY A 521 9.28 -7.40 5.19
CA GLY A 521 8.07 -8.07 4.76
C GLY A 521 6.92 -7.92 5.76
N ILE A 522 5.69 -7.93 5.24
CA ILE A 522 4.48 -7.90 6.06
C ILE A 522 4.00 -9.35 6.22
N PRO A 523 3.82 -9.87 7.45
CA PRO A 523 3.37 -11.24 7.65
C PRO A 523 2.02 -11.51 6.96
N ASP A 524 1.89 -12.68 6.33
CA ASP A 524 0.69 -13.13 5.63
C ASP A 524 0.16 -12.08 4.61
N PHE A 525 1.10 -11.40 3.92
CA PHE A 525 0.77 -10.28 3.05
C PHE A 525 -0.05 -10.68 1.82
N PRO A 526 0.20 -11.84 1.17
CA PRO A 526 -0.64 -12.30 0.05
C PRO A 526 -2.12 -12.43 0.42
N GLU A 527 -2.43 -13.02 1.57
CA GLU A 527 -3.79 -13.20 2.09
C GLU A 527 -4.44 -11.86 2.44
N LYS A 528 -3.63 -10.96 3.01
CA LYS A 528 -4.08 -9.61 3.32
C LYS A 528 -4.46 -8.87 2.04
N VAL A 529 -3.58 -8.79 1.06
CA VAL A 529 -3.83 -8.08 -0.22
C VAL A 529 -5.05 -8.64 -0.95
N ALA A 530 -5.30 -9.95 -0.86
CA ALA A 530 -6.48 -10.57 -1.43
C ALA A 530 -7.80 -10.14 -0.78
N THR A 531 -7.78 -9.73 0.48
CA THR A 531 -8.99 -9.51 1.30
C THR A 531 -9.29 -8.06 1.67
N ILE A 532 -8.29 -7.17 1.65
CA ILE A 532 -8.38 -5.78 2.14
C ILE A 532 -9.47 -4.95 1.48
N ARG A 533 -9.75 -5.20 0.21
CA ARG A 533 -10.75 -4.45 -0.57
C ARG A 533 -12.10 -4.32 0.14
N LYS A 534 -12.60 -5.43 0.72
CA LYS A 534 -13.91 -5.45 1.38
C LYS A 534 -13.98 -4.62 2.65
N PHE A 535 -12.83 -4.19 3.19
CA PHE A 535 -12.75 -3.41 4.42
C PHE A 535 -12.49 -1.92 4.19
N GLY A 536 -12.41 -1.47 2.93
CA GLY A 536 -12.09 -0.08 2.61
C GLY A 536 -10.59 0.20 2.73
N ILE A 537 -9.75 -0.79 2.48
CA ILE A 537 -8.30 -0.69 2.52
C ILE A 537 -7.73 -1.00 1.14
N SER A 538 -6.70 -0.28 0.73
CA SER A 538 -5.94 -0.56 -0.48
C SER A 538 -4.44 -0.45 -0.24
N VAL A 539 -3.67 -1.10 -1.10
CA VAL A 539 -2.20 -1.08 -1.04
C VAL A 539 -1.63 -0.62 -2.37
N THR A 540 -0.62 0.23 -2.30
CA THR A 540 0.21 0.63 -3.41
C THR A 540 1.62 0.14 -3.13
N ILE A 541 2.04 -0.91 -3.81
CA ILE A 541 3.35 -1.56 -3.67
C ILE A 541 4.28 -0.94 -4.71
N ILE A 542 5.38 -0.36 -4.27
CA ILE A 542 6.35 0.29 -5.15
C ILE A 542 7.70 -0.42 -5.00
N VAL A 543 8.23 -0.89 -6.10
CA VAL A 543 9.52 -1.59 -6.15
C VAL A 543 10.37 -1.10 -7.32
N GLN A 544 11.65 -1.33 -7.25
CA GLN A 544 12.57 -1.02 -8.36
C GLN A 544 12.51 -2.10 -9.44
N SER A 545 12.31 -3.36 -9.04
CA SER A 545 12.15 -4.51 -9.94
C SER A 545 11.29 -5.60 -9.30
N LEU A 546 10.67 -6.44 -10.13
CA LEU A 546 9.94 -7.62 -9.63
C LEU A 546 10.88 -8.71 -9.10
N GLN A 547 12.14 -8.71 -9.50
CA GLN A 547 13.15 -9.61 -8.94
C GLN A 547 13.33 -9.37 -7.44
N GLN A 548 13.24 -8.12 -6.97
CA GLN A 548 13.26 -7.80 -5.55
C GLN A 548 12.05 -8.37 -4.81
N MET A 549 10.86 -8.32 -5.42
CA MET A 549 9.65 -8.96 -4.87
C MET A 549 9.81 -10.48 -4.77
N GLN A 550 10.39 -11.10 -5.79
CA GLN A 550 10.64 -12.53 -5.80
C GLN A 550 11.65 -12.93 -4.71
N ASN A 551 12.69 -12.14 -4.51
CA ASN A 551 13.66 -12.39 -3.45
C ASN A 551 13.05 -12.28 -2.04
N LEU A 552 12.09 -11.37 -1.83
CA LEU A 552 11.43 -11.17 -0.54
C LEU A 552 10.35 -12.22 -0.25
N HIS A 553 9.60 -12.66 -1.27
CA HIS A 553 8.40 -13.51 -1.12
C HIS A 553 8.49 -14.84 -1.87
N GLU A 554 9.67 -15.19 -2.41
CA GLU A 554 9.90 -16.43 -3.16
C GLU A 554 8.77 -16.75 -4.17
N THR A 555 7.90 -17.72 -3.85
CA THR A 555 6.77 -18.11 -4.71
C THR A 555 5.51 -17.27 -4.50
N GLU A 556 5.39 -16.56 -3.39
CA GLU A 556 4.17 -15.82 -3.02
C GLU A 556 4.05 -14.46 -3.74
N TRP A 557 5.14 -13.95 -4.31
CA TRP A 557 5.12 -12.65 -5.02
C TRP A 557 4.11 -12.61 -6.17
N GLU A 558 3.90 -13.73 -6.87
CA GLU A 558 2.92 -13.81 -7.95
C GLU A 558 1.48 -13.65 -7.44
N ALA A 559 1.19 -14.20 -6.25
CA ALA A 559 -0.10 -14.02 -5.61
C ALA A 559 -0.32 -12.56 -5.19
N ILE A 560 0.70 -11.89 -4.67
CA ILE A 560 0.65 -10.46 -4.34
C ILE A 560 0.38 -9.63 -5.60
N ALA A 561 1.19 -9.82 -6.65
CA ALA A 561 1.05 -9.10 -7.91
C ALA A 561 -0.31 -9.39 -8.59
N GLY A 562 -0.77 -10.63 -8.57
CA GLY A 562 -2.07 -11.05 -9.12
C GLY A 562 -3.28 -10.48 -8.39
N ASN A 563 -3.12 -10.09 -7.11
CA ASN A 563 -4.13 -9.41 -6.32
C ASN A 563 -4.07 -7.87 -6.44
N CYS A 564 -3.14 -7.33 -7.25
CA CYS A 564 -3.13 -5.93 -7.64
C CYS A 564 -3.79 -5.81 -9.03
N ASP A 565 -5.06 -5.36 -9.07
CA ASP A 565 -5.80 -5.21 -10.33
C ASP A 565 -5.21 -4.11 -11.25
N ASN A 566 -4.26 -3.33 -10.73
CA ASN A 566 -3.60 -2.24 -11.44
C ASN A 566 -2.07 -2.42 -11.36
N ALA A 567 -1.41 -2.52 -12.51
CA ALA A 567 0.04 -2.59 -12.58
C ALA A 567 0.60 -1.42 -13.40
N ILE A 568 1.62 -0.75 -12.87
CA ILE A 568 2.21 0.43 -13.48
C ILE A 568 3.69 0.19 -13.73
N TYR A 569 4.13 0.33 -14.96
CA TYR A 569 5.54 0.34 -15.33
C TYR A 569 6.00 1.79 -15.59
N LEU A 570 6.89 2.27 -14.75
CA LEU A 570 7.39 3.65 -14.78
C LEU A 570 8.69 3.80 -15.61
N GLY A 571 9.21 2.70 -16.20
CA GLY A 571 10.44 2.74 -16.99
C GLY A 571 11.71 2.65 -16.15
N GLY A 572 12.83 3.13 -16.67
CA GLY A 572 14.11 3.17 -15.95
C GLY A 572 14.96 1.90 -16.07
N GLY A 573 14.85 1.18 -17.19
CA GLY A 573 15.78 0.09 -17.51
C GLY A 573 15.71 -1.10 -16.58
N ALA A 574 14.51 -1.41 -16.05
CA ALA A 574 14.30 -2.55 -15.17
C ALA A 574 14.89 -3.84 -15.76
N ASP A 575 15.14 -4.80 -14.89
CA ASP A 575 15.70 -6.11 -15.23
C ASP A 575 14.85 -6.85 -16.29
N THR A 576 15.43 -7.90 -16.86
CA THR A 576 14.77 -8.68 -17.91
C THR A 576 13.50 -9.36 -17.40
N PHE A 577 13.50 -9.87 -16.17
CA PHE A 577 12.35 -10.53 -15.56
C PHE A 577 11.13 -9.58 -15.46
N THR A 578 11.34 -8.37 -14.98
CA THR A 578 10.30 -7.33 -14.89
C THR A 578 9.75 -6.98 -16.27
N THR A 579 10.62 -6.73 -17.25
CA THR A 579 10.16 -6.31 -18.59
C THR A 579 9.46 -7.43 -19.34
N GLU A 580 9.84 -8.69 -19.14
CA GLU A 580 9.14 -9.85 -19.68
C GLU A 580 7.75 -10.03 -19.05
N TRP A 581 7.64 -9.86 -17.75
CA TRP A 581 6.36 -9.96 -17.03
C TRP A 581 5.36 -8.91 -17.56
N PHE A 582 5.78 -7.64 -17.66
CA PHE A 582 4.93 -6.59 -18.23
C PHE A 582 4.58 -6.86 -19.70
N SER A 583 5.53 -7.31 -20.52
CA SER A 583 5.29 -7.67 -21.91
C SER A 583 4.23 -8.78 -22.04
N LYS A 584 4.30 -9.80 -21.19
CA LYS A 584 3.31 -10.88 -21.13
C LYS A 584 1.92 -10.40 -20.72
N LEU A 585 1.84 -9.50 -19.71
CA LEU A 585 0.57 -8.90 -19.27
C LEU A 585 -0.07 -8.01 -20.33
N ILE A 586 0.72 -7.22 -21.06
CA ILE A 586 0.24 -6.38 -22.16
C ILE A 586 -0.32 -7.25 -23.28
N GLY A 587 0.33 -8.38 -23.57
CA GLY A 587 -0.14 -9.37 -24.51
C GLY A 587 0.39 -9.18 -25.93
N LYS A 588 -0.17 -9.97 -26.82
CA LYS A 588 0.23 -10.04 -28.24
C LYS A 588 -0.84 -9.43 -29.14
N GLU A 589 -0.39 -8.76 -30.18
CA GLU A 589 -1.21 -8.35 -31.32
C GLU A 589 -1.00 -9.29 -32.51
N THR A 590 -1.97 -9.41 -33.38
CA THR A 590 -1.84 -10.15 -34.62
C THR A 590 -1.30 -9.24 -35.72
N ARG A 591 -0.09 -9.50 -36.22
CA ARG A 591 0.50 -8.82 -37.37
C ARG A 591 0.49 -9.68 -38.61
N VAL A 592 0.23 -9.06 -39.74
CA VAL A 592 0.34 -9.68 -41.07
C VAL A 592 1.76 -9.44 -41.56
N ILE A 593 2.55 -10.50 -41.69
CA ILE A 593 3.88 -10.42 -42.31
C ILE A 593 3.76 -10.81 -43.75
N MET A 594 4.16 -9.90 -44.65
CA MET A 594 4.23 -10.17 -46.10
C MET A 594 5.64 -10.64 -46.42
N SER A 595 5.77 -11.90 -46.88
CA SER A 595 7.01 -12.45 -47.42
C SER A 595 6.93 -12.43 -48.94
N THR A 596 7.81 -11.69 -49.58
CA THR A 596 7.88 -11.65 -51.05
C THR A 596 9.15 -12.33 -51.49
N THR A 597 8.97 -13.42 -52.23
CA THR A 597 10.11 -14.13 -52.86
C THR A 597 10.17 -13.75 -54.34
N TYR A 598 11.27 -13.20 -54.78
CA TYR A 598 11.52 -12.90 -56.16
C TYR A 598 12.33 -14.03 -56.80
N GLY A 599 11.70 -14.78 -57.74
CA GLY A 599 12.42 -15.70 -58.63
C GLY A 599 12.63 -15.03 -59.97
N SER A 600 13.56 -15.56 -60.77
CA SER A 600 13.93 -14.97 -62.08
C SER A 600 12.78 -14.82 -63.09
N ASN A 601 11.64 -15.47 -62.90
CA ASN A 601 10.49 -15.41 -63.80
C ASN A 601 9.11 -15.25 -63.09
N SER A 602 9.05 -15.20 -61.76
CA SER A 602 7.79 -14.98 -61.04
C SER A 602 8.04 -14.54 -59.62
N GLY A 603 7.32 -13.54 -59.16
CA GLY A 603 7.28 -13.13 -57.74
C GLY A 603 6.09 -13.77 -57.05
N SER A 604 6.29 -14.42 -55.91
CA SER A 604 5.23 -14.91 -55.02
C SER A 604 5.20 -14.12 -53.73
N SER A 605 4.03 -13.61 -53.34
CA SER A 605 3.82 -12.96 -52.06
C SER A 605 2.96 -13.85 -51.16
N SER A 606 3.47 -14.26 -50.05
CA SER A 606 2.72 -14.98 -49.00
C SER A 606 2.44 -14.06 -47.80
N TYR A 607 1.22 -14.15 -47.28
CA TYR A 607 0.78 -13.42 -46.10
C TYR A 607 0.65 -14.40 -44.96
N ASN A 608 1.55 -14.25 -43.98
CA ASN A 608 1.52 -15.06 -42.75
C ASN A 608 1.03 -14.20 -41.59
N LEU A 609 0.14 -14.77 -40.76
CA LEU A 609 -0.23 -14.16 -39.51
C LEU A 609 0.80 -14.56 -38.44
N GLN A 610 1.29 -13.58 -37.69
CA GLN A 610 2.20 -13.81 -36.57
C GLN A 610 1.71 -13.03 -35.35
N GLY A 611 1.67 -13.70 -34.17
CA GLY A 611 1.45 -13.03 -32.91
C GLY A 611 2.76 -12.34 -32.46
N GLN A 612 2.73 -11.02 -32.41
CA GLN A 612 3.85 -10.20 -31.94
C GLN A 612 3.46 -9.51 -30.64
N GLU A 613 4.37 -9.45 -29.68
CA GLU A 613 4.16 -8.69 -28.45
C GLU A 613 3.88 -7.23 -28.79
N LEU A 614 2.78 -6.68 -28.24
CA LEU A 614 2.39 -5.27 -28.46
C LEU A 614 3.47 -4.32 -27.90
N ALA A 615 4.06 -4.70 -26.75
CA ALA A 615 5.24 -4.05 -26.18
C ALA A 615 6.29 -5.12 -25.83
N SER A 616 7.33 -5.24 -26.65
CA SER A 616 8.42 -6.17 -26.37
C SER A 616 9.23 -5.73 -25.13
N PRO A 617 9.96 -6.65 -24.45
CA PRO A 617 10.87 -6.27 -23.36
C PRO A 617 11.90 -5.22 -23.75
N ALA A 618 12.41 -5.30 -24.99
CA ALA A 618 13.33 -4.29 -25.52
C ALA A 618 12.70 -2.91 -25.72
N TYR A 619 11.42 -2.86 -26.08
CA TYR A 619 10.65 -1.62 -26.15
C TYR A 619 10.45 -1.01 -24.76
N LEU A 620 10.05 -1.82 -23.77
CA LEU A 620 9.82 -1.38 -22.39
C LEU A 620 11.10 -0.82 -21.76
N ARG A 621 12.27 -1.44 -22.02
CA ARG A 621 13.56 -0.91 -21.54
C ARG A 621 13.92 0.47 -22.11
N LYS A 622 13.39 0.82 -23.26
CA LYS A 622 13.61 2.10 -23.96
C LYS A 622 12.47 3.07 -23.79
N LEU A 623 11.55 2.80 -22.85
CA LEU A 623 10.42 3.70 -22.60
C LEU A 623 10.95 5.08 -22.21
N PRO A 624 10.47 6.17 -22.86
CA PRO A 624 10.84 7.55 -22.52
C PRO A 624 10.61 7.85 -21.04
N GLU A 625 11.46 8.66 -20.44
CA GLU A 625 11.42 8.97 -19.00
C GLU A 625 10.09 9.60 -18.54
N ASP A 626 9.41 10.32 -19.42
CA ASP A 626 8.14 10.99 -19.13
C ASP A 626 6.91 10.10 -19.43
N GLU A 627 7.14 8.87 -19.91
CA GLU A 627 6.07 7.93 -20.24
C GLU A 627 5.96 6.79 -19.20
N CYS A 628 4.76 6.24 -19.11
CA CYS A 628 4.47 5.04 -18.32
C CYS A 628 3.53 4.11 -19.07
N VAL A 629 3.50 2.85 -18.65
CA VAL A 629 2.53 1.86 -19.08
C VAL A 629 1.69 1.47 -17.88
N VAL A 630 0.37 1.55 -18.04
CA VAL A 630 -0.60 1.15 -16.99
C VAL A 630 -1.42 -0.01 -17.51
N ILE A 631 -1.46 -1.08 -16.74
CA ILE A 631 -2.26 -2.26 -17.01
C ILE A 631 -3.40 -2.27 -16.01
N LEU A 632 -4.61 -2.30 -16.52
CA LEU A 632 -5.83 -2.39 -15.73
C LEU A 632 -6.47 -3.74 -16.00
N LYS A 633 -6.79 -4.50 -14.97
CA LYS A 633 -7.45 -5.81 -15.11
C LYS A 633 -8.69 -5.72 -15.99
N SER A 634 -8.82 -6.65 -16.92
CA SER A 634 -9.93 -6.75 -17.87
C SER A 634 -10.05 -5.57 -18.84
N ASN A 635 -8.96 -4.84 -19.09
CA ASN A 635 -8.89 -3.79 -20.10
C ASN A 635 -7.60 -3.89 -20.92
N HIS A 636 -7.57 -3.13 -22.01
CA HIS A 636 -6.34 -2.91 -22.77
C HIS A 636 -5.33 -2.11 -21.95
N ALA A 637 -4.06 -2.36 -22.17
CA ALA A 637 -2.99 -1.61 -21.55
C ALA A 637 -3.01 -0.15 -22.03
N TYR A 638 -2.76 0.78 -21.12
CA TYR A 638 -2.62 2.20 -21.43
C TYR A 638 -1.14 2.57 -21.50
N LYS A 639 -0.77 3.31 -22.53
CA LYS A 639 0.52 3.98 -22.62
C LYS A 639 0.32 5.49 -22.69
N GLY A 640 0.92 6.23 -21.79
CA GLY A 640 0.78 7.67 -21.73
C GLY A 640 1.84 8.35 -20.89
N LYS A 641 1.63 9.63 -20.63
CA LYS A 641 2.55 10.47 -19.87
C LYS A 641 2.35 10.27 -18.37
N LYS A 642 3.44 10.27 -17.61
CA LYS A 642 3.42 10.34 -16.16
C LYS A 642 2.80 11.65 -15.68
N TYR A 643 2.19 11.62 -14.51
CA TYR A 643 1.68 12.82 -13.86
C TYR A 643 2.76 13.40 -12.95
N ARG A 644 3.07 14.67 -13.09
CA ARG A 644 4.05 15.37 -12.24
C ARG A 644 3.35 16.02 -11.07
N SER A 645 3.90 15.93 -9.86
CA SER A 645 3.38 16.62 -8.66
C SER A 645 3.14 18.12 -8.92
N THR A 646 4.01 18.77 -9.70
CA THR A 646 3.88 20.19 -10.09
C THR A 646 2.63 20.53 -10.89
N MET A 647 1.99 19.54 -11.52
CA MET A 647 0.74 19.74 -12.29
C MET A 647 -0.49 19.68 -11.39
N HIS A 648 -0.35 19.18 -10.16
CA HIS A 648 -1.47 19.01 -9.28
C HIS A 648 -1.96 20.35 -8.73
N ARG A 649 -3.29 20.52 -8.64
CA ARG A 649 -3.92 21.77 -8.13
C ARG A 649 -3.44 22.19 -6.74
N ASN A 650 -3.07 21.21 -5.90
CA ASN A 650 -2.60 21.42 -4.54
C ASN A 650 -1.08 21.64 -4.42
N TRP A 651 -0.32 21.51 -5.52
CA TRP A 651 1.13 21.75 -5.52
C TRP A 651 1.53 23.13 -5.01
N LYS A 652 0.70 24.14 -5.25
CA LYS A 652 0.90 25.50 -4.75
C LYS A 652 1.01 25.59 -3.21
N TYR A 653 0.52 24.61 -2.48
CA TYR A 653 0.59 24.56 -1.02
C TYR A 653 1.83 23.82 -0.49
N VAL A 654 2.62 23.24 -1.38
CA VAL A 654 3.86 22.51 -1.09
C VAL A 654 5.09 23.27 -1.60
N LYS A 655 4.97 23.90 -2.77
CA LYS A 655 6.08 24.43 -3.55
C LYS A 655 7.05 25.35 -2.80
N ASP A 656 6.58 26.18 -1.90
CA ASP A 656 7.38 27.19 -1.23
C ASP A 656 7.30 27.03 0.31
N THR A 657 6.96 25.85 0.80
CA THR A 657 6.94 25.52 2.21
C THR A 657 8.32 25.05 2.68
N GLU A 658 8.68 25.42 3.90
CA GLU A 658 9.81 24.82 4.61
C GLU A 658 9.55 23.34 4.88
N ASP A 659 10.62 22.56 5.08
CA ASP A 659 10.52 21.15 5.42
C ASP A 659 9.70 20.97 6.71
N PHE A 660 8.86 19.93 6.72
CA PHE A 660 8.13 19.53 7.91
C PHE A 660 9.08 18.80 8.86
N ILE A 661 9.40 19.45 9.98
CA ILE A 661 10.34 18.93 10.96
C ILE A 661 9.56 18.33 12.13
N PHE A 662 10.04 17.21 12.64
CA PHE A 662 9.53 16.62 13.87
C PHE A 662 9.74 17.57 15.04
N ASP A 663 8.68 17.90 15.76
CA ASP A 663 8.69 18.67 16.99
C ASP A 663 8.01 17.84 18.08
N GLU A 664 8.82 17.24 18.95
CA GLU A 664 8.35 16.37 20.04
C GLU A 664 7.33 17.09 20.93
N LYS A 665 7.59 18.34 21.31
CA LYS A 665 6.69 19.12 22.15
C LYS A 665 5.35 19.33 21.48
N ARG A 666 5.35 19.62 20.17
CA ARG A 666 4.16 19.82 19.37
C ARG A 666 3.38 18.51 19.22
N MET A 667 4.07 17.43 18.89
CA MET A 667 3.47 16.10 18.73
C MET A 667 2.87 15.60 20.05
N LEU A 668 3.57 15.74 21.15
CA LEU A 668 3.08 15.38 22.48
C LEU A 668 1.89 16.26 22.89
N THR A 669 1.95 17.58 22.65
CA THR A 669 0.85 18.49 23.01
C THR A 669 -0.41 18.14 22.25
N ILE A 670 -0.30 17.82 20.95
CA ILE A 670 -1.44 17.36 20.12
C ILE A 670 -1.95 16.00 20.61
N ALA A 671 -1.07 15.05 20.89
CA ALA A 671 -1.42 13.73 21.41
C ALA A 671 -2.07 13.82 22.80
N TYR A 672 -1.52 14.64 23.71
CA TYR A 672 -2.08 14.84 25.04
C TYR A 672 -3.43 15.56 25.02
N ALA A 673 -3.61 16.54 24.14
CA ALA A 673 -4.92 17.20 24.00
C ALA A 673 -6.03 16.20 23.61
N TRP A 674 -5.70 15.18 22.81
CA TRP A 674 -6.60 14.09 22.47
C TRP A 674 -6.77 13.07 23.60
N LYS A 675 -5.66 12.69 24.27
CA LYS A 675 -5.69 11.79 25.44
C LYS A 675 -6.47 12.40 26.60
N ASP A 676 -6.30 13.68 26.87
CA ASP A 676 -7.03 14.37 27.95
C ASP A 676 -8.54 14.42 27.69
N ALA A 677 -8.96 14.55 26.44
CA ALA A 677 -10.38 14.36 26.10
C ALA A 677 -10.86 12.94 26.43
N THR A 678 -10.05 11.91 26.10
CA THR A 678 -10.35 10.52 26.38
C THR A 678 -10.20 10.18 27.87
N LEU A 679 -9.19 10.72 28.55
CA LEU A 679 -9.01 10.59 30.01
C LEU A 679 -10.12 11.30 30.78
N SER A 680 -10.55 12.47 30.33
CA SER A 680 -11.69 13.19 30.97
C SER A 680 -13.00 12.42 30.75
N GLU A 681 -13.16 11.70 29.63
CA GLU A 681 -14.29 10.80 29.44
C GLU A 681 -14.23 9.58 30.36
N ILE A 682 -13.03 8.98 30.51
CA ILE A 682 -12.80 7.85 31.43
C ILE A 682 -13.00 8.32 32.90
N GLU A 683 -12.52 9.48 33.27
CA GLU A 683 -12.73 10.04 34.60
C GLU A 683 -14.21 10.40 34.86
N LYS A 684 -14.90 10.97 33.86
CA LYS A 684 -16.36 11.23 33.94
C LYS A 684 -17.14 9.93 34.07
N GLU A 685 -16.75 8.88 33.34
CA GLU A 685 -17.40 7.58 33.40
C GLU A 685 -17.09 6.86 34.75
N ASN A 686 -15.86 6.97 35.24
CA ASN A 686 -15.48 6.45 36.57
C ASN A 686 -16.19 7.22 37.71
N ARG A 687 -16.36 8.53 37.61
CA ARG A 687 -17.17 9.35 38.56
C ARG A 687 -18.65 8.96 38.52
N LYS A 688 -19.21 8.69 37.32
CA LYS A 688 -20.59 8.17 37.20
C LYS A 688 -20.76 6.78 37.78
N LYS A 689 -19.72 5.94 37.75
CA LYS A 689 -19.72 4.58 38.34
C LYS A 689 -19.39 4.57 39.83
N GLY A 690 -19.17 5.72 40.49
CA GLY A 690 -18.83 5.81 41.91
C GLY A 690 -17.44 5.26 42.24
N ILE A 691 -16.62 5.00 41.24
CA ILE A 691 -15.24 4.61 41.41
C ILE A 691 -14.48 5.92 41.69
N LYS A 692 -14.14 6.16 42.94
CA LYS A 692 -13.18 7.22 43.28
C LYS A 692 -11.87 6.84 42.57
N ALA A 693 -11.39 7.73 41.69
CA ALA A 693 -10.01 7.68 41.28
C ALA A 693 -9.16 7.83 42.54
N GLU A 694 -8.73 6.74 43.11
CA GLU A 694 -7.57 6.76 43.96
C GLU A 694 -6.43 7.11 42.98
N THR A 695 -6.10 8.39 42.95
CA THR A 695 -4.77 8.84 42.64
C THR A 695 -3.90 8.10 43.66
N VAL A 696 -3.34 6.99 43.22
CA VAL A 696 -2.15 6.43 43.82
C VAL A 696 -1.05 7.39 43.40
N ALA A 697 -1.06 8.59 43.99
CA ALA A 697 0.18 9.23 44.38
C ALA A 697 0.90 8.12 45.15
N VAL A 698 1.95 7.58 44.55
CA VAL A 698 2.94 6.80 45.26
C VAL A 698 3.31 7.73 46.42
N LYS A 699 2.76 7.46 47.59
CA LYS A 699 3.23 8.13 48.81
C LYS A 699 4.67 7.67 48.93
N GLU A 700 5.57 8.54 48.49
CA GLU A 700 6.97 8.46 48.78
C GLU A 700 7.02 8.20 50.29
N THR A 701 7.48 7.04 50.68
CA THR A 701 7.59 6.74 52.13
C THR A 701 8.47 7.83 52.72
N ASP A 702 8.18 8.27 53.95
CA ASP A 702 8.99 9.30 54.65
C ASP A 702 10.50 8.98 54.65
N LYS A 703 10.84 7.72 54.43
CA LYS A 703 12.20 7.19 54.31
C LYS A 703 12.82 7.50 52.93
N GLU A 704 12.07 7.49 51.87
CA GLU A 704 12.51 7.84 50.49
C GLU A 704 12.62 9.34 50.34
N LYS A 705 11.69 10.11 50.91
CA LYS A 705 11.73 11.56 50.96
C LYS A 705 12.96 12.04 51.72
N ARG A 706 13.28 11.45 52.86
CA ARG A 706 14.51 11.75 53.62
C ARG A 706 15.79 11.35 52.87
N LYS A 707 15.77 10.25 52.11
CA LYS A 707 16.91 9.84 51.29
C LYS A 707 17.16 10.81 50.11
N ARG A 708 16.07 11.28 49.46
CA ARG A 708 16.11 12.26 48.39
C ARG A 708 16.56 13.64 48.90
N GLU A 709 16.04 14.08 50.02
CA GLU A 709 16.46 15.34 50.68
C GLU A 709 17.93 15.29 51.11
N LYS A 710 18.44 14.17 51.59
CA LYS A 710 19.83 13.95 51.96
C LYS A 710 20.74 13.96 50.72
N ARG A 711 20.32 13.34 49.62
CA ARG A 711 21.05 13.33 48.35
C ARG A 711 21.14 14.74 47.75
N ASN A 712 20.02 15.46 47.71
CA ASN A 712 20.00 16.84 47.24
C ASN A 712 20.80 17.81 48.08
N SER A 713 20.89 17.58 49.42
CA SER A 713 21.71 18.38 50.31
C SER A 713 23.21 18.06 50.17
N GLU A 714 23.57 16.81 49.91
CA GLU A 714 24.96 16.40 49.61
C GLU A 714 25.42 16.91 48.25
N GLU A 715 24.57 16.90 47.24
CA GLU A 715 24.85 17.47 45.91
C GLU A 715 25.00 19.00 45.96
N LYS A 716 24.15 19.67 46.72
CA LYS A 716 24.32 21.11 46.99
C LYS A 716 25.62 21.43 47.72
N ARG A 717 25.98 20.65 48.75
CA ARG A 717 27.21 20.83 49.49
C ARG A 717 28.45 20.62 48.61
N LYS A 718 28.42 19.57 47.74
CA LYS A 718 29.49 19.34 46.76
C LYS A 718 29.60 20.46 45.70
N ALA A 719 28.46 21.03 45.31
CA ALA A 719 28.45 22.16 44.36
C ALA A 719 28.93 23.47 45.03
N GLU A 720 28.71 23.64 46.33
CA GLU A 720 29.23 24.78 47.13
C GLU A 720 30.73 24.62 47.43
N GLU A 721 31.21 23.44 47.85
CA GLU A 721 32.63 23.12 47.99
C GLU A 721 33.40 23.26 46.67
N TYR A 722 32.76 23.00 45.50
CA TYR A 722 33.38 23.22 44.19
C TYR A 722 33.45 24.70 43.81
N LYS A 723 32.59 25.54 44.39
CA LYS A 723 32.63 27.02 44.20
C LYS A 723 33.61 27.73 45.14
N GLU A 724 33.83 27.19 46.33
CA GLU A 724 34.77 27.76 47.30
C GLU A 724 36.26 27.45 47.03
N ASN A 725 36.57 26.42 46.22
CA ASN A 725 37.92 26.03 45.85
C ASN A 725 38.42 26.64 44.54
N LYS A 726 37.79 27.68 44.01
CA LYS A 726 38.32 28.47 42.89
C LYS A 726 39.11 29.63 43.40
N ASP A 727 40.46 29.48 43.56
CA ASP A 727 41.39 30.56 43.60
C ASP A 727 41.39 31.42 42.36
N PRO A 728 41.39 32.74 42.44
CA PRO A 728 41.33 33.62 41.31
C PRO A 728 42.74 33.94 40.76
N GLU A 729 43.42 33.03 40.15
CA GLU A 729 44.52 33.33 39.23
C GLU A 729 44.94 32.05 38.42
N GLY A 730 44.84 32.10 37.09
CA GLY A 730 45.52 31.15 36.26
C GLY A 730 44.66 30.59 35.15
N GLU A 731 44.58 31.30 34.00
CA GLU A 731 44.23 30.69 32.72
C GLU A 731 45.12 29.46 32.46
N LYS A 732 44.53 28.28 32.40
CA LYS A 732 45.14 27.13 31.73
C LYS A 732 44.19 26.67 30.60
N VAL A 733 44.74 26.83 29.42
CA VAL A 733 44.24 26.27 28.15
C VAL A 733 43.89 24.83 28.34
N ILE A 734 42.64 24.47 27.99
CA ILE A 734 42.16 23.08 27.97
C ILE A 734 42.73 22.44 26.70
N GLU A 735 43.67 21.55 26.84
CA GLU A 735 44.16 20.68 25.81
C GLU A 735 43.07 19.61 25.48
N SER A 736 43.13 19.12 24.31
CA SER A 736 42.12 18.37 23.50
C SER A 736 41.54 17.13 24.19
N PRO A 737 40.36 16.64 23.70
CA PRO A 737 39.63 15.48 24.25
C PRO A 737 40.35 14.13 24.25
N LYS A 738 41.62 14.08 23.79
CA LYS A 738 42.40 12.85 23.74
C LYS A 738 42.97 12.42 25.09
N GLU A 739 43.20 13.34 26.04
CA GLU A 739 43.76 13.00 27.34
C GLU A 739 42.75 12.44 28.37
N ILE A 740 41.45 12.55 28.05
CA ILE A 740 40.38 11.95 28.91
C ILE A 740 40.18 10.47 28.61
N MET A 741 40.54 10.03 27.44
CA MET A 741 40.38 8.61 27.06
C MET A 741 41.52 7.69 27.51
N ASP A 742 42.69 8.21 27.76
CA ASP A 742 43.84 7.41 28.22
C ASP A 742 43.81 7.09 29.72
N GLY A 743 42.91 7.71 30.51
CA GLY A 743 42.75 7.44 31.94
C GLY A 743 41.82 6.28 32.32
N TYR A 744 41.06 5.75 31.33
CA TYR A 744 40.10 4.65 31.57
C TYR A 744 40.53 3.30 30.95
N ALA A 745 41.73 3.20 30.39
CA ALA A 745 42.19 2.01 29.68
C ALA A 745 43.00 1.03 30.55
N GLU A 746 43.11 1.21 31.85
CA GLU A 746 43.90 0.35 32.75
C GLU A 746 43.16 -0.21 33.98
N GLU A 747 41.84 -0.33 33.94
CA GLU A 747 41.16 -1.27 34.84
C GLU A 747 40.73 -2.49 34.04
N GLU A 748 41.66 -3.43 33.84
CA GLU A 748 41.36 -4.75 33.36
C GLU A 748 40.28 -5.41 34.24
N LEU A 749 39.09 -5.63 33.63
CA LEU A 749 38.18 -6.64 34.13
C LEU A 749 38.89 -8.00 33.96
N LYS A 750 39.49 -8.48 35.01
CA LYS A 750 39.94 -9.85 35.15
C LYS A 750 38.69 -10.73 35.27
N VAL A 751 38.12 -11.09 34.13
CA VAL A 751 37.22 -12.27 34.05
C VAL A 751 38.10 -13.47 34.30
N GLN A 752 38.01 -14.05 35.50
CA GLN A 752 38.58 -15.34 35.80
C GLN A 752 37.81 -16.41 35.00
N VAL A 753 38.31 -16.72 33.82
CA VAL A 753 37.86 -17.89 33.04
C VAL A 753 38.40 -19.10 33.81
N SER A 754 37.52 -19.98 34.29
CA SER A 754 37.90 -21.18 35.00
C SER A 754 38.80 -22.07 34.09
N GLU A 755 39.76 -22.74 34.70
CA GLU A 755 40.72 -23.65 33.99
C GLU A 755 40.00 -24.71 33.16
N ASP A 756 38.81 -25.12 33.57
CA ASP A 756 37.95 -26.11 32.86
C ASP A 756 37.50 -25.62 31.47
N VAL A 757 37.30 -24.31 31.31
CA VAL A 757 36.89 -23.71 30.01
C VAL A 757 38.10 -23.60 29.08
N LYS A 758 39.30 -23.38 29.62
CA LYS A 758 40.51 -23.39 28.81
C LYS A 758 40.81 -24.80 28.28
N GLU A 759 40.69 -25.84 29.08
CA GLU A 759 40.88 -27.23 28.68
C GLU A 759 39.89 -27.66 27.61
N VAL A 760 38.67 -27.23 27.66
CA VAL A 760 37.63 -27.47 26.62
C VAL A 760 37.95 -26.74 25.31
N ILE A 761 38.42 -25.49 25.38
CA ILE A 761 38.81 -24.74 24.18
C ILE A 761 40.10 -25.35 23.54
N GLU A 762 41.08 -25.75 24.34
CA GLU A 762 42.31 -26.38 23.82
C GLU A 762 42.05 -27.79 23.29
N SER A 763 41.01 -28.49 23.73
CA SER A 763 40.62 -29.80 23.18
C SER A 763 39.78 -29.73 21.90
N LEU A 764 39.26 -28.60 21.54
CA LEU A 764 38.39 -28.40 20.38
C LEU A 764 39.10 -27.74 19.19
N ILE A 765 40.31 -27.24 19.38
CA ILE A 765 41.09 -26.56 18.33
C ILE A 765 42.41 -27.35 18.14
N THR A 766 42.44 -28.20 17.13
CA THR A 766 43.74 -28.72 16.64
C THR A 766 44.44 -27.60 15.85
N THR A 767 45.72 -27.44 16.08
CA THR A 767 46.58 -26.37 15.57
C THR A 767 46.59 -26.17 14.04
N ASP A 768 46.01 -27.09 13.27
CA ASP A 768 45.96 -27.03 11.80
C ASP A 768 44.73 -26.27 11.26
N ASP A 769 43.70 -26.06 12.10
CA ASP A 769 42.47 -25.37 11.66
C ASP A 769 42.55 -23.84 11.80
N LEU A 770 43.49 -23.34 12.61
CA LEU A 770 43.64 -21.89 12.86
C LEU A 770 44.40 -21.17 11.72
N ASP A 771 45.32 -21.83 11.07
CA ASP A 771 46.11 -21.24 9.97
C ASP A 771 45.29 -21.13 8.67
N ASP A 772 44.34 -22.03 8.44
CA ASP A 772 43.42 -21.97 7.27
C ASP A 772 42.34 -20.91 7.40
N ILE A 773 41.87 -20.63 8.60
CA ILE A 773 40.86 -19.58 8.85
C ILE A 773 41.49 -18.19 8.72
N LEU A 774 42.70 -17.98 9.22
CA LEU A 774 43.43 -16.70 9.12
C LEU A 774 43.92 -16.40 7.69
N LEU A 775 44.24 -17.42 6.90
CA LEU A 775 44.58 -17.27 5.49
C LEU A 775 43.37 -16.97 4.61
N GLY A 776 42.20 -17.51 4.94
CA GLY A 776 40.94 -17.25 4.22
C GLY A 776 40.46 -15.79 4.32
N GLU A 777 40.55 -15.20 5.49
CA GLU A 777 40.15 -13.78 5.68
C GLU A 777 41.16 -12.80 5.07
N SER A 778 42.47 -13.10 5.10
CA SER A 778 43.51 -12.25 4.49
C SER A 778 43.45 -12.18 2.97
N ILE A 779 42.89 -13.19 2.31
CA ILE A 779 42.74 -13.24 0.84
C ILE A 779 41.50 -12.43 0.39
N GLN A 780 40.45 -12.37 1.17
CA GLN A 780 39.28 -11.54 0.85
C GLN A 780 39.55 -10.03 1.01
N TYR A 781 40.36 -9.60 1.95
CA TYR A 781 40.76 -8.20 2.10
C TYR A 781 41.77 -7.71 1.05
N ALA A 782 42.58 -8.54 0.52
CA ALA A 782 43.56 -8.18 -0.53
C ALA A 782 42.92 -8.02 -1.93
N THR A 783 41.71 -8.57 -2.15
CA THR A 783 41.03 -8.49 -3.45
C THR A 783 40.13 -7.25 -3.56
N ILE A 784 39.82 -6.61 -2.45
CA ILE A 784 38.92 -5.41 -2.41
C ILE A 784 39.73 -4.11 -2.54
N THR A 785 41.04 -4.13 -2.30
CA THR A 785 41.88 -2.91 -2.39
C THR A 785 42.57 -2.71 -3.74
N ASN A 786 42.34 -3.59 -4.74
CA ASN A 786 42.94 -3.49 -6.07
C ASN A 786 41.95 -3.50 -7.24
N GLN A 787 40.67 -3.09 -7.00
CA GLN A 787 39.78 -2.74 -8.10
C GLN A 787 39.16 -1.33 -7.81
#